data_86da524931506bcdcd988123b264688b
#
_entry.id   86da524931506bcdcd988123b264688b
#
_cell.length_a   1.000
_cell.length_b   1.000
_cell.length_c   1.000
_cell.angle_alpha   90.00
_cell.angle_beta   90.00
_cell.angle_gamma   90.00
#
_symmetry.space_group_name_H-M   'P 1'
#
loop_
_entity.id
_entity.type
_entity.pdbx_description
1 polymer ?
#
loop_
_entity_poly.entity_id
_entity_poly.type
_entity_poly.pdbx_seq_one_letter_code
_entity_poly.pdbx_strand_id
1 'polypeptide(L)'
;MNTKNTNNSLFQKDQLKASLKQSFVKLNPRLMVKNPIMFTVEIATFFMLPVTVYSAVSGAQGSVIYNFSVFVILFLTLLFANFAEAIAEARGKAQADSLRKTREETPAKRVTDGKLESVSSSQLKKGDVFECEAGDVIPADGEIIEGLASIDESAITGESAPVIREAGGDKSSVTGGTKVLSDRIRVVVTTQPGESFLDKMIALVEGASRQKTPNEIALTILLAVFTLVFLVVCITLKPMADYSGTTITIAAFLSLFVCLIPTTIGGLLSAIGIAGMDRALRANVITKSGKAVETAGDVDTLLLDKTGTITIGNRKATAFHPVKEIPLRPFVEICMLSSLADDTPEGKSIIELGREQGIRMHTLQTETKGVHIIPFTAETKCSGVDLKDGTQIRKGAFDAIRSLTQAAGHDFPQETEDAIQNISGNGGTPLVVCVNQKVAGVIELQDIIKPGIEERFERLRKMGVKTVMVTGDNPLTAQYIAKKAGVDDFIAEAKPEDKMNYIRREQAAGKLVAMMGDGTNDAPALAQANVGVAMNSGTQAAKEAGNMVDLDNDPTKLIEIVEIGKQLLMTRGTLTTFSIANDVAKYFAIIPALFMVSVPQLGALNIMGLHSPESAILSAVIFNALIIPALIPLALKGVAYKPIGASALLRRNLLIYGVGGLIAPFVGIKLIDLLVGLFV
;
A
#
# COMPACT_ATOMS: atom_id res chain seq x y z
N MET A 1 9.51 3.80 -29.24
CA MET A 1 8.16 3.93 -29.82
C MET A 1 7.26 4.59 -28.81
N ASN A 2 6.58 5.65 -29.18
CA ASN A 2 5.80 6.52 -28.32
C ASN A 2 4.66 5.77 -27.60
N THR A 3 4.80 5.49 -26.31
CA THR A 3 3.67 5.20 -25.45
C THR A 3 2.96 6.53 -25.17
N LYS A 4 1.79 6.68 -25.79
CA LYS A 4 0.87 7.78 -25.54
C LYS A 4 0.62 7.87 -24.03
N ASN A 5 1.02 8.99 -23.44
CA ASN A 5 0.51 9.49 -22.17
C ASN A 5 -1.02 9.45 -22.23
N THR A 6 -1.63 8.39 -21.71
CA THR A 6 -3.06 8.39 -21.43
C THR A 6 -3.29 9.43 -20.35
N ASN A 7 -3.95 10.50 -20.71
CA ASN A 7 -4.32 11.63 -19.88
C ASN A 7 -4.77 11.17 -18.49
N ASN A 8 -3.94 11.42 -17.49
CA ASN A 8 -4.26 11.32 -16.07
C ASN A 8 -5.21 12.46 -15.66
N SER A 9 -6.32 12.65 -16.39
CA SER A 9 -7.32 13.61 -15.98
C SER A 9 -8.02 13.08 -14.73
N LEU A 10 -8.08 13.87 -13.68
CA LEU A 10 -8.79 13.58 -12.42
C LEU A 10 -10.25 13.16 -12.67
N PHE A 11 -10.80 13.50 -13.84
CA PHE A 11 -12.19 13.31 -14.22
C PHE A 11 -12.29 12.73 -15.64
N GLN A 12 -12.57 11.44 -15.76
CA GLN A 12 -12.95 10.81 -17.02
C GLN A 12 -14.47 10.91 -17.22
N LYS A 13 -14.91 11.18 -18.45
CA LYS A 13 -16.34 11.44 -18.77
C LYS A 13 -17.27 10.31 -18.32
N ASP A 14 -16.88 9.06 -18.51
CA ASP A 14 -17.70 7.91 -18.13
C ASP A 14 -17.81 7.75 -16.61
N GLN A 15 -16.72 8.01 -15.88
CA GLN A 15 -16.70 8.01 -14.42
C GLN A 15 -17.57 9.13 -13.85
N LEU A 16 -17.52 10.33 -14.46
CA LEU A 16 -18.37 11.45 -14.05
C LEU A 16 -19.86 11.11 -14.20
N LYS A 17 -20.26 10.53 -15.35
CA LYS A 17 -21.65 10.15 -15.59
C LYS A 17 -22.14 9.05 -14.64
N ALA A 18 -21.32 8.05 -14.38
CA ALA A 18 -21.61 6.98 -13.43
C ALA A 18 -21.73 7.54 -12.01
N SER A 19 -20.81 8.41 -11.58
CA SER A 19 -20.82 9.03 -10.26
C SER A 19 -22.00 9.95 -10.04
N LEU A 20 -22.42 10.69 -11.07
CA LEU A 20 -23.63 11.51 -11.02
C LEU A 20 -24.88 10.67 -10.80
N LYS A 21 -25.02 9.55 -11.53
CA LYS A 21 -26.13 8.62 -11.31
C LYS A 21 -26.10 8.04 -9.90
N GLN A 22 -24.92 7.67 -9.41
CA GLN A 22 -24.75 7.06 -8.10
C GLN A 22 -25.02 8.05 -6.97
N SER A 23 -24.78 9.37 -7.15
CA SER A 23 -25.09 10.39 -6.16
C SER A 23 -26.60 10.47 -5.84
N PHE A 24 -27.46 10.20 -6.80
CA PHE A 24 -28.91 10.10 -6.58
C PHE A 24 -29.29 8.80 -5.85
N VAL A 25 -28.66 7.67 -6.16
CA VAL A 25 -28.92 6.39 -5.47
C VAL A 25 -28.55 6.49 -4.00
N LYS A 26 -27.49 7.23 -3.69
CA LYS A 26 -27.01 7.46 -2.31
C LYS A 26 -27.91 8.37 -1.48
N LEU A 27 -28.94 9.01 -2.06
CA LEU A 27 -29.97 9.74 -1.29
C LEU A 27 -30.92 8.78 -0.52
N ASN A 28 -30.70 7.48 -0.57
CA ASN A 28 -31.46 6.54 0.24
C ASN A 28 -31.16 6.74 1.73
N PRO A 29 -32.15 7.05 2.58
CA PRO A 29 -31.95 7.33 4.01
C PRO A 29 -31.23 6.20 4.76
N ARG A 30 -31.42 4.94 4.35
CA ARG A 30 -30.70 3.78 4.94
C ARG A 30 -29.20 3.83 4.69
N LEU A 31 -28.76 4.45 3.62
CA LEU A 31 -27.34 4.67 3.34
C LEU A 31 -26.82 5.91 4.05
N MET A 32 -27.65 6.99 4.05
CA MET A 32 -27.27 8.28 4.64
C MET A 32 -27.10 8.23 6.16
N VAL A 33 -27.84 7.39 6.89
CA VAL A 33 -27.70 7.17 8.36
C VAL A 33 -26.26 6.84 8.77
N LYS A 34 -25.46 6.24 7.88
CA LYS A 34 -24.03 5.95 8.13
C LYS A 34 -23.18 7.21 8.29
N ASN A 35 -23.67 8.35 7.79
CA ASN A 35 -23.05 9.68 7.92
C ASN A 35 -24.04 10.61 8.64
N PRO A 36 -23.96 10.76 9.97
CA PRO A 36 -24.97 11.46 10.76
C PRO A 36 -25.13 12.92 10.36
N ILE A 37 -24.07 13.59 9.90
CA ILE A 37 -24.12 15.00 9.46
C ILE A 37 -24.95 15.12 8.19
N MET A 38 -24.62 14.34 7.18
CA MET A 38 -25.32 14.41 5.89
C MET A 38 -26.76 13.91 6.02
N PHE A 39 -27.02 12.93 6.89
CA PHE A 39 -28.38 12.50 7.25
C PHE A 39 -29.21 13.63 7.87
N THR A 40 -28.60 14.44 8.73
CA THR A 40 -29.25 15.63 9.30
C THR A 40 -29.60 16.67 8.23
N VAL A 41 -28.71 16.88 7.26
CA VAL A 41 -29.00 17.77 6.11
C VAL A 41 -30.12 17.20 5.24
N GLU A 42 -30.19 15.87 5.06
CA GLU A 42 -31.28 15.21 4.35
C GLU A 42 -32.62 15.42 5.02
N ILE A 43 -32.69 15.27 6.35
CA ILE A 43 -33.88 15.57 7.15
C ILE A 43 -34.28 17.02 6.96
N ALA A 44 -33.37 17.98 7.11
CA ALA A 44 -33.61 19.39 6.91
C ALA A 44 -34.15 19.68 5.50
N THR A 45 -33.57 19.07 4.48
CA THR A 45 -34.03 19.20 3.09
C THR A 45 -35.44 18.66 2.91
N PHE A 46 -35.76 17.51 3.50
CA PHE A 46 -37.11 16.93 3.46
C PHE A 46 -38.14 17.86 4.09
N PHE A 47 -37.82 18.45 5.26
CA PHE A 47 -38.73 19.38 5.94
C PHE A 47 -38.95 20.68 5.14
N MET A 48 -38.05 21.09 4.27
CA MET A 48 -38.24 22.28 3.42
C MET A 48 -39.36 22.13 2.39
N LEU A 49 -39.69 20.89 1.96
CA LEU A 49 -40.81 20.67 1.03
C LEU A 49 -42.16 21.09 1.63
N PRO A 50 -42.61 20.51 2.77
CA PRO A 50 -43.88 20.94 3.39
C PRO A 50 -43.87 22.42 3.80
N VAL A 51 -42.73 22.99 4.22
CA VAL A 51 -42.59 24.42 4.50
C VAL A 51 -42.87 25.27 3.29
N THR A 52 -42.33 24.88 2.13
CA THR A 52 -42.55 25.59 0.85
C THR A 52 -44.03 25.52 0.43
N VAL A 53 -44.64 24.33 0.54
CA VAL A 53 -46.06 24.16 0.22
C VAL A 53 -46.93 24.95 1.18
N TYR A 54 -46.63 24.93 2.49
CA TYR A 54 -47.36 25.70 3.49
C TYR A 54 -47.28 27.20 3.24
N SER A 55 -46.09 27.72 2.87
CA SER A 55 -45.89 29.10 2.47
C SER A 55 -46.73 29.50 1.25
N ALA A 56 -46.84 28.61 0.27
CA ALA A 56 -47.63 28.82 -0.94
C ALA A 56 -49.15 28.90 -0.66
N VAL A 57 -49.65 28.13 0.32
CA VAL A 57 -51.07 28.06 0.65
C VAL A 57 -51.48 29.12 1.67
N SER A 58 -50.66 29.34 2.69
CA SER A 58 -51.02 30.22 3.83
C SER A 58 -50.49 31.66 3.69
N GLY A 59 -49.55 31.93 2.80
CA GLY A 59 -48.82 33.19 2.72
C GLY A 59 -47.90 33.47 3.93
N ALA A 60 -47.82 32.49 4.88
CA ALA A 60 -46.94 32.58 6.05
C ALA A 60 -45.57 31.98 5.80
N GLN A 61 -44.58 32.21 6.67
CA GLN A 61 -43.24 31.68 6.62
C GLN A 61 -42.38 32.23 5.47
N GLY A 62 -42.62 33.46 4.99
CA GLY A 62 -41.80 34.16 4.00
C GLY A 62 -42.12 33.81 2.53
N SER A 63 -41.29 34.25 1.62
CA SER A 63 -41.49 34.06 0.19
C SER A 63 -41.37 32.60 -0.24
N VAL A 64 -42.30 32.12 -1.07
CA VAL A 64 -42.29 30.77 -1.66
C VAL A 64 -41.01 30.56 -2.48
N ILE A 65 -40.57 31.56 -3.23
CA ILE A 65 -39.39 31.53 -4.04
C ILE A 65 -38.12 31.31 -3.16
N TYR A 66 -38.06 32.05 -2.05
CA TYR A 66 -36.97 31.92 -1.09
C TYR A 66 -36.91 30.50 -0.49
N ASN A 67 -38.03 29.99 0.02
CA ASN A 67 -38.13 28.67 0.61
C ASN A 67 -37.78 27.56 -0.37
N PHE A 68 -38.25 27.68 -1.62
CA PHE A 68 -37.90 26.75 -2.70
C PHE A 68 -36.43 26.83 -3.07
N SER A 69 -35.83 28.03 -3.11
CA SER A 69 -34.40 28.21 -3.35
C SER A 69 -33.55 27.53 -2.28
N VAL A 70 -33.91 27.69 -1.00
CA VAL A 70 -33.25 26.99 0.12
C VAL A 70 -33.36 25.47 -0.07
N PHE A 71 -34.56 24.96 -0.37
CA PHE A 71 -34.74 23.52 -0.66
C PHE A 71 -33.79 23.04 -1.76
N VAL A 72 -33.73 23.72 -2.90
CA VAL A 72 -32.88 23.32 -4.04
C VAL A 72 -31.41 23.33 -3.64
N ILE A 73 -30.96 24.35 -2.90
CA ILE A 73 -29.54 24.45 -2.51
C ILE A 73 -29.16 23.35 -1.51
N LEU A 74 -30.02 23.06 -0.53
CA LEU A 74 -29.79 21.95 0.42
C LEU A 74 -29.76 20.60 -0.32
N PHE A 75 -30.67 20.41 -1.27
CA PHE A 75 -30.67 19.23 -2.13
C PHE A 75 -29.41 19.10 -2.97
N LEU A 76 -28.91 20.19 -3.56
CA LEU A 76 -27.64 20.21 -4.27
C LEU A 76 -26.46 19.93 -3.34
N THR A 77 -26.49 20.41 -2.09
CA THR A 77 -25.47 20.13 -1.08
C THR A 77 -25.34 18.61 -0.83
N LEU A 78 -26.49 17.93 -0.69
CA LEU A 78 -26.51 16.47 -0.56
C LEU A 78 -25.96 15.77 -1.79
N LEU A 79 -26.37 16.20 -2.98
CA LEU A 79 -25.88 15.63 -4.23
C LEU A 79 -24.36 15.83 -4.39
N PHE A 80 -23.82 16.99 -4.05
CA PHE A 80 -22.39 17.25 -4.13
C PHE A 80 -21.58 16.40 -3.13
N ALA A 81 -22.09 16.22 -1.91
CA ALA A 81 -21.45 15.34 -0.92
C ALA A 81 -21.45 13.87 -1.39
N ASN A 82 -22.61 13.39 -1.85
CA ASN A 82 -22.73 12.04 -2.41
C ASN A 82 -21.89 11.84 -3.67
N PHE A 83 -21.79 12.88 -4.51
CA PHE A 83 -20.94 12.86 -5.70
C PHE A 83 -19.46 12.75 -5.34
N ALA A 84 -18.99 13.45 -4.29
CA ALA A 84 -17.61 13.35 -3.83
C ALA A 84 -17.25 11.91 -3.42
N GLU A 85 -18.14 11.22 -2.74
CA GLU A 85 -17.96 9.82 -2.36
C GLU A 85 -18.05 8.89 -3.60
N ALA A 86 -19.08 9.10 -4.45
CA ALA A 86 -19.31 8.28 -5.64
C ALA A 86 -18.15 8.35 -6.65
N ILE A 87 -17.52 9.53 -6.83
CA ILE A 87 -16.39 9.65 -7.75
C ILE A 87 -15.12 8.98 -7.21
N ALA A 88 -14.93 9.00 -5.89
CA ALA A 88 -13.85 8.25 -5.25
C ALA A 88 -14.05 6.73 -5.45
N GLU A 89 -15.27 6.22 -5.24
CA GLU A 89 -15.63 4.81 -5.47
C GLU A 89 -15.50 4.41 -6.95
N ALA A 90 -15.95 5.25 -7.88
CA ALA A 90 -15.86 4.97 -9.31
C ALA A 90 -14.41 4.84 -9.80
N ARG A 91 -13.48 5.58 -9.22
CA ARG A 91 -12.05 5.46 -9.50
C ARG A 91 -11.49 4.12 -9.03
N GLY A 92 -11.84 3.70 -7.82
CA GLY A 92 -11.47 2.37 -7.32
C GLY A 92 -12.04 1.25 -8.19
N LYS A 93 -13.33 1.37 -8.58
CA LYS A 93 -14.01 0.40 -9.45
C LYS A 93 -13.39 0.25 -10.84
N ALA A 94 -13.01 1.36 -11.47
CA ALA A 94 -12.35 1.33 -12.78
C ALA A 94 -11.04 0.55 -12.76
N GLN A 95 -10.34 0.55 -11.63
CA GLN A 95 -9.11 -0.22 -11.42
C GLN A 95 -9.41 -1.71 -11.18
N ALA A 96 -10.49 -2.04 -10.45
CA ALA A 96 -10.98 -3.41 -10.32
C ALA A 96 -11.42 -4.00 -11.67
N ASP A 97 -12.11 -3.21 -12.49
CA ASP A 97 -12.53 -3.64 -13.83
C ASP A 97 -11.33 -3.87 -14.78
N SER A 98 -10.24 -3.11 -14.61
CA SER A 98 -8.97 -3.37 -15.31
C SER A 98 -8.38 -4.72 -14.92
N LEU A 99 -8.40 -5.05 -13.63
CA LEU A 99 -7.95 -6.35 -13.13
C LEU A 99 -8.87 -7.52 -13.56
N ARG A 100 -10.19 -7.28 -13.65
CA ARG A 100 -11.13 -8.29 -14.17
C ARG A 100 -10.89 -8.63 -15.63
N LYS A 101 -10.49 -7.68 -16.46
CA LYS A 101 -10.19 -7.90 -17.88
C LYS A 101 -9.00 -8.83 -18.10
N THR A 102 -8.13 -8.98 -17.11
CA THR A 102 -7.03 -9.95 -17.14
C THR A 102 -7.46 -11.36 -16.75
N ARG A 103 -8.70 -11.51 -16.26
CA ARG A 103 -9.30 -12.81 -15.91
C ARG A 103 -10.04 -13.39 -17.12
N GLU A 104 -9.31 -14.01 -18.04
CA GLU A 104 -9.90 -14.84 -19.09
C GLU A 104 -10.01 -16.29 -18.60
N GLU A 105 -11.05 -17.01 -19.04
CA GLU A 105 -11.12 -18.45 -18.85
C GLU A 105 -9.96 -19.11 -19.60
N THR A 106 -8.98 -19.59 -18.85
CA THR A 106 -7.74 -20.15 -19.39
C THR A 106 -7.86 -21.67 -19.40
N PRO A 107 -7.47 -22.38 -20.47
CA PRO A 107 -7.36 -23.83 -20.45
C PRO A 107 -6.27 -24.26 -19.48
N ALA A 108 -6.57 -25.24 -18.64
CA ALA A 108 -5.66 -25.79 -17.65
C ALA A 108 -5.32 -27.26 -17.99
N LYS A 109 -4.05 -27.61 -17.89
CA LYS A 109 -3.57 -29.00 -18.05
C LYS A 109 -3.52 -29.64 -16.64
N ARG A 110 -4.68 -30.19 -16.18
CA ARG A 110 -4.76 -30.87 -14.88
C ARG A 110 -4.05 -32.22 -14.92
N VAL A 111 -3.29 -32.51 -13.89
CA VAL A 111 -2.59 -33.79 -13.72
C VAL A 111 -3.45 -34.71 -12.85
N THR A 112 -3.99 -35.79 -13.44
CA THR A 112 -4.76 -36.83 -12.72
C THR A 112 -4.14 -38.19 -13.01
N ASP A 113 -3.69 -38.88 -11.99
CA ASP A 113 -3.04 -40.20 -12.11
C ASP A 113 -1.89 -40.24 -13.13
N GLY A 114 -1.11 -39.14 -13.19
CA GLY A 114 0.04 -39.00 -14.11
C GLY A 114 -0.33 -38.70 -15.57
N LYS A 115 -1.62 -38.47 -15.86
CA LYS A 115 -2.10 -38.06 -17.20
C LYS A 115 -2.53 -36.59 -17.18
N LEU A 116 -2.28 -35.93 -18.30
CA LEU A 116 -2.71 -34.55 -18.52
C LEU A 116 -4.14 -34.53 -19.09
N GLU A 117 -5.04 -33.85 -18.40
CA GLU A 117 -6.43 -33.61 -18.83
C GLU A 117 -6.62 -32.11 -19.05
N SER A 118 -7.16 -31.71 -20.21
CA SER A 118 -7.47 -30.31 -20.46
C SER A 118 -8.83 -29.97 -19.87
N VAL A 119 -8.84 -29.05 -18.89
CA VAL A 119 -10.05 -28.56 -18.21
C VAL A 119 -10.08 -27.02 -18.25
N SER A 120 -11.25 -26.42 -17.99
CA SER A 120 -11.32 -24.97 -17.77
C SER A 120 -10.72 -24.59 -16.40
N SER A 121 -10.07 -23.43 -16.32
CA SER A 121 -9.55 -22.89 -15.03
C SER A 121 -10.64 -22.81 -13.95
N SER A 122 -11.90 -22.59 -14.33
CA SER A 122 -13.05 -22.57 -13.41
C SER A 122 -13.38 -23.92 -12.77
N GLN A 123 -12.86 -25.02 -13.31
CA GLN A 123 -13.07 -26.38 -12.78
C GLN A 123 -11.98 -26.85 -11.83
N LEU A 124 -10.86 -26.12 -11.73
CA LEU A 124 -9.78 -26.43 -10.81
C LEU A 124 -10.22 -26.17 -9.36
N LYS A 125 -9.93 -27.13 -8.49
CA LYS A 125 -10.24 -27.06 -7.05
C LYS A 125 -8.95 -27.04 -6.24
N LYS A 126 -9.03 -26.51 -5.03
CA LYS A 126 -7.92 -26.55 -4.07
C LYS A 126 -7.42 -27.99 -3.89
N GLY A 127 -6.12 -28.19 -4.09
CA GLY A 127 -5.45 -29.49 -4.04
C GLY A 127 -5.26 -30.17 -5.39
N ASP A 128 -5.93 -29.69 -6.48
CA ASP A 128 -5.64 -30.17 -7.83
C ASP A 128 -4.22 -29.76 -8.24
N VAL A 129 -3.58 -30.58 -9.08
CA VAL A 129 -2.27 -30.27 -9.65
C VAL A 129 -2.44 -29.96 -11.13
N PHE A 130 -1.83 -28.90 -11.62
CA PHE A 130 -1.76 -28.58 -13.02
C PHE A 130 -0.33 -28.36 -13.49
N GLU A 131 -0.12 -28.52 -14.79
CA GLU A 131 1.19 -28.30 -15.44
C GLU A 131 1.12 -27.12 -16.39
N CYS A 132 2.15 -26.26 -16.35
CA CYS A 132 2.32 -25.15 -17.29
C CYS A 132 3.71 -25.22 -17.92
N GLU A 133 3.78 -24.89 -19.21
CA GLU A 133 4.97 -24.79 -20.02
C GLU A 133 5.18 -23.37 -20.55
N ALA A 134 6.36 -23.09 -21.10
CA ALA A 134 6.65 -21.80 -21.71
C ALA A 134 5.57 -21.41 -22.74
N GLY A 135 4.95 -20.25 -22.56
CA GLY A 135 3.87 -19.72 -23.38
C GLY A 135 2.46 -19.89 -22.76
N ASP A 136 2.28 -20.78 -21.77
CA ASP A 136 1.01 -20.99 -21.10
C ASP A 136 0.71 -19.84 -20.13
N VAL A 137 -0.57 -19.55 -19.96
CA VAL A 137 -1.08 -18.68 -18.90
C VAL A 137 -1.42 -19.54 -17.69
N ILE A 138 -0.97 -19.13 -16.50
CA ILE A 138 -1.23 -19.83 -15.25
C ILE A 138 -2.75 -19.77 -14.94
N PRO A 139 -3.42 -20.93 -14.82
CA PRO A 139 -4.89 -20.97 -14.76
C PRO A 139 -5.47 -20.63 -13.38
N ALA A 140 -4.71 -20.83 -12.30
CA ALA A 140 -5.15 -20.62 -10.92
C ALA A 140 -3.99 -20.29 -10.01
N ASP A 141 -4.28 -19.70 -8.85
CA ASP A 141 -3.29 -19.45 -7.81
C ASP A 141 -2.82 -20.76 -7.20
N GLY A 142 -1.52 -20.88 -7.00
CA GLY A 142 -0.96 -22.11 -6.45
C GLY A 142 0.49 -21.97 -5.97
N GLU A 143 1.03 -23.10 -5.56
CA GLU A 143 2.44 -23.25 -5.20
C GLU A 143 3.13 -24.24 -6.13
N ILE A 144 4.32 -23.88 -6.62
CA ILE A 144 5.14 -24.77 -7.44
C ILE A 144 5.65 -25.92 -6.59
N ILE A 145 5.32 -27.15 -7.00
CA ILE A 145 5.78 -28.38 -6.36
C ILE A 145 6.93 -29.04 -7.11
N GLU A 146 7.08 -28.74 -8.41
CA GLU A 146 8.14 -29.27 -9.26
C GLU A 146 8.51 -28.25 -10.34
N GLY A 147 9.81 -28.03 -10.53
CA GLY A 147 10.36 -27.19 -11.60
C GLY A 147 10.71 -25.77 -11.15
N LEU A 148 11.21 -25.01 -12.12
CA LEU A 148 11.60 -23.61 -12.03
C LEU A 148 11.20 -22.94 -13.34
N ALA A 149 10.64 -21.73 -13.27
CA ALA A 149 10.26 -20.99 -14.47
C ALA A 149 10.44 -19.48 -14.30
N SER A 150 10.66 -18.82 -15.43
CA SER A 150 10.55 -17.37 -15.54
C SER A 150 9.09 -17.01 -15.88
N ILE A 151 8.46 -16.17 -15.09
CA ILE A 151 7.05 -15.81 -15.20
C ILE A 151 6.90 -14.30 -15.42
N ASP A 152 6.10 -13.95 -16.42
CA ASP A 152 5.68 -12.57 -16.68
C ASP A 152 4.44 -12.27 -15.82
N GLU A 153 4.62 -11.43 -14.83
CA GLU A 153 3.57 -10.98 -13.92
C GLU A 153 3.05 -9.58 -14.28
N SER A 154 3.46 -9.03 -15.42
CA SER A 154 3.14 -7.65 -15.84
C SER A 154 1.65 -7.36 -15.92
N ALA A 155 0.82 -8.38 -16.21
CA ALA A 155 -0.64 -8.26 -16.21
C ALA A 155 -1.23 -7.91 -14.84
N ILE A 156 -0.51 -8.24 -13.76
CA ILE A 156 -0.93 -8.03 -12.36
C ILE A 156 -0.13 -6.89 -11.73
N THR A 157 1.20 -6.94 -11.89
CA THR A 157 2.13 -5.98 -11.24
C THR A 157 2.34 -4.71 -12.05
N GLY A 158 2.12 -4.76 -13.37
CA GLY A 158 2.51 -3.70 -14.29
C GLY A 158 4.01 -3.66 -14.62
N GLU A 159 4.82 -4.49 -13.97
CA GLU A 159 6.27 -4.59 -14.17
C GLU A 159 6.59 -5.50 -15.37
N SER A 160 7.42 -5.01 -16.30
CA SER A 160 7.78 -5.76 -17.51
C SER A 160 8.93 -6.76 -17.29
N ALA A 161 9.58 -6.75 -16.13
CA ALA A 161 10.67 -7.65 -15.83
C ALA A 161 10.13 -9.02 -15.35
N PRO A 162 10.52 -10.13 -16.00
CA PRO A 162 10.08 -11.46 -15.57
C PRO A 162 10.64 -11.83 -14.20
N VAL A 163 9.85 -12.57 -13.42
CA VAL A 163 10.22 -13.05 -12.09
C VAL A 163 10.55 -14.55 -12.15
N ILE A 164 11.61 -14.98 -11.50
CA ILE A 164 11.92 -16.41 -11.36
C ILE A 164 11.15 -17.00 -10.20
N ARG A 165 10.42 -18.09 -10.46
CA ARG A 165 9.65 -18.87 -9.49
C ARG A 165 10.14 -20.31 -9.47
N GLU A 166 10.26 -20.91 -8.27
CA GLU A 166 10.87 -22.24 -8.10
C GLU A 166 10.16 -23.06 -7.01
N ALA A 167 10.25 -24.39 -7.11
CA ALA A 167 9.70 -25.28 -6.11
C ALA A 167 10.51 -25.26 -4.80
N GLY A 168 9.82 -25.33 -3.66
CA GLY A 168 10.43 -25.57 -2.34
C GLY A 168 11.11 -24.37 -1.68
N GLY A 169 10.96 -23.15 -2.21
CA GLY A 169 11.50 -21.92 -1.63
C GLY A 169 10.43 -20.88 -1.28
N ASP A 170 10.86 -19.74 -0.78
CA ASP A 170 9.98 -18.60 -0.51
C ASP A 170 9.40 -17.96 -1.78
N LYS A 171 9.87 -18.38 -2.96
CA LYS A 171 9.40 -17.94 -4.29
C LYS A 171 8.54 -18.97 -5.00
N SER A 172 7.90 -19.88 -4.27
CA SER A 172 7.10 -20.97 -4.84
C SER A 172 5.68 -20.55 -5.29
N SER A 173 5.18 -19.41 -4.81
CA SER A 173 3.82 -18.97 -5.11
C SER A 173 3.69 -18.42 -6.53
N VAL A 174 2.63 -18.84 -7.24
CA VAL A 174 2.23 -18.31 -8.55
C VAL A 174 0.80 -17.80 -8.52
N THR A 175 0.52 -16.83 -9.37
CA THR A 175 -0.80 -16.17 -9.42
C THR A 175 -1.47 -16.43 -10.77
N GLY A 176 -2.74 -16.80 -10.74
CA GLY A 176 -3.55 -17.03 -11.94
C GLY A 176 -3.63 -15.76 -12.81
N GLY A 177 -3.54 -15.95 -14.14
CA GLY A 177 -3.51 -14.85 -15.12
C GLY A 177 -2.11 -14.36 -15.50
N THR A 178 -1.04 -14.84 -14.86
CA THR A 178 0.35 -14.57 -15.24
C THR A 178 0.83 -15.56 -16.30
N LYS A 179 1.91 -15.23 -17.03
CA LYS A 179 2.37 -16.02 -18.18
C LYS A 179 3.73 -16.65 -17.94
N VAL A 180 3.85 -17.96 -18.18
CA VAL A 180 5.12 -18.67 -18.12
C VAL A 180 5.95 -18.32 -19.38
N LEU A 181 7.17 -17.85 -19.19
CA LEU A 181 8.08 -17.47 -20.29
C LEU A 181 9.11 -18.53 -20.63
N SER A 182 9.56 -19.31 -19.65
CA SER A 182 10.56 -20.36 -19.84
C SER A 182 10.22 -21.57 -18.99
N ASP A 183 10.72 -22.72 -19.42
CA ASP A 183 10.71 -23.99 -18.70
C ASP A 183 9.30 -24.56 -18.43
N ARG A 184 9.21 -25.55 -17.53
CA ARG A 184 8.00 -26.24 -17.17
C ARG A 184 7.88 -26.31 -15.64
N ILE A 185 6.68 -26.05 -15.15
CA ILE A 185 6.35 -26.13 -13.72
C ILE A 185 5.11 -26.98 -13.49
N ARG A 186 5.09 -27.65 -12.34
CA ARG A 186 3.88 -28.24 -11.76
C ARG A 186 3.48 -27.49 -10.52
N VAL A 187 2.19 -27.18 -10.45
CA VAL A 187 1.64 -26.29 -9.43
C VAL A 187 0.46 -26.97 -8.77
N VAL A 188 0.43 -26.96 -7.43
CA VAL A 188 -0.74 -27.35 -6.65
C VAL A 188 -1.63 -26.13 -6.41
N VAL A 189 -2.91 -26.24 -6.70
CA VAL A 189 -3.91 -25.19 -6.50
C VAL A 189 -4.12 -24.92 -5.00
N THR A 190 -3.97 -23.68 -4.56
CA THR A 190 -4.09 -23.30 -3.14
C THR A 190 -5.43 -22.63 -2.80
N THR A 191 -6.19 -22.16 -3.78
CA THR A 191 -7.44 -21.41 -3.60
C THR A 191 -8.65 -22.12 -4.22
N GLN A 192 -9.86 -21.87 -3.70
CA GLN A 192 -11.10 -22.30 -4.34
C GLN A 192 -11.47 -21.36 -5.50
N PRO A 193 -12.26 -21.79 -6.48
CA PRO A 193 -12.82 -20.92 -7.51
C PRO A 193 -13.61 -19.77 -6.90
N GLY A 194 -13.27 -18.52 -7.26
CA GLY A 194 -13.86 -17.32 -6.68
C GLY A 194 -13.14 -16.77 -5.44
N GLU A 195 -12.12 -17.45 -4.95
CA GLU A 195 -11.29 -17.03 -3.80
C GLU A 195 -9.84 -16.74 -4.22
N SER A 196 -9.58 -16.61 -5.52
CA SER A 196 -8.24 -16.28 -6.01
C SER A 196 -7.75 -14.96 -5.45
N PHE A 197 -6.44 -14.75 -5.49
CA PHE A 197 -5.84 -13.47 -5.11
C PHE A 197 -6.46 -12.30 -5.88
N LEU A 198 -6.69 -12.46 -7.19
CA LEU A 198 -7.39 -11.49 -8.01
C LEU A 198 -8.86 -11.28 -7.58
N ASP A 199 -9.58 -12.36 -7.23
CA ASP A 199 -10.97 -12.23 -6.73
C ASP A 199 -11.04 -11.47 -5.42
N LYS A 200 -10.12 -11.79 -4.48
CA LYS A 200 -9.99 -11.07 -3.20
C LYS A 200 -9.63 -9.59 -3.43
N MET A 201 -8.74 -9.30 -4.36
CA MET A 201 -8.38 -7.94 -4.76
C MET A 201 -9.57 -7.16 -5.29
N ILE A 202 -10.29 -7.75 -6.25
CA ILE A 202 -11.48 -7.14 -6.86
C ILE A 202 -12.52 -6.83 -5.77
N ALA A 203 -12.80 -7.80 -4.87
CA ALA A 203 -13.73 -7.62 -3.77
C ALA A 203 -13.34 -6.50 -2.79
N LEU A 204 -12.04 -6.37 -2.50
CA LEU A 204 -11.52 -5.31 -1.65
C LEU A 204 -11.65 -3.91 -2.29
N VAL A 205 -11.38 -3.83 -3.59
CA VAL A 205 -11.48 -2.57 -4.35
C VAL A 205 -12.95 -2.17 -4.57
N GLU A 206 -13.86 -3.13 -4.73
CA GLU A 206 -15.31 -2.89 -4.90
C GLU A 206 -16.02 -2.45 -3.62
N GLY A 207 -15.33 -2.41 -2.48
CA GLY A 207 -15.85 -1.83 -1.25
C GLY A 207 -16.79 -2.72 -0.46
N ALA A 208 -16.78 -4.04 -0.70
CA ALA A 208 -17.66 -5.00 0.01
C ALA A 208 -17.45 -5.04 1.53
N SER A 209 -16.33 -4.50 2.06
CA SER A 209 -16.05 -4.50 3.51
C SER A 209 -15.20 -3.33 3.99
N ARG A 210 -15.54 -2.10 3.57
CA ARG A 210 -14.81 -0.92 4.04
C ARG A 210 -15.00 -0.75 5.56
N GLN A 211 -14.00 -1.12 6.34
CA GLN A 211 -13.94 -0.78 7.76
C GLN A 211 -13.49 0.68 7.92
N LYS A 212 -14.25 1.47 8.70
CA LYS A 212 -13.83 2.81 9.09
C LYS A 212 -12.55 2.74 9.93
N THR A 213 -11.65 3.68 9.70
CA THR A 213 -10.42 3.78 10.49
C THR A 213 -10.72 4.31 11.89
N PRO A 214 -9.86 4.08 12.90
CA PRO A 214 -10.03 4.65 14.23
C PRO A 214 -10.18 6.17 14.22
N ASN A 215 -9.39 6.87 13.40
CA ASN A 215 -9.48 8.33 13.26
C ASN A 215 -10.78 8.76 12.55
N GLU A 216 -11.27 7.98 11.57
CA GLU A 216 -12.59 8.23 10.97
C GLU A 216 -13.72 8.08 12.00
N ILE A 217 -13.62 7.07 12.87
CA ILE A 217 -14.60 6.87 13.95
C ILE A 217 -14.54 8.04 14.94
N ALA A 218 -13.35 8.39 15.43
CA ALA A 218 -13.15 9.49 16.37
C ALA A 218 -13.65 10.82 15.78
N LEU A 219 -13.33 11.11 14.52
CA LEU A 219 -13.80 12.32 13.84
C LEU A 219 -15.31 12.28 13.61
N THR A 220 -15.89 11.14 13.26
CA THR A 220 -17.36 11.00 13.13
C THR A 220 -18.07 11.27 14.46
N ILE A 221 -17.52 10.78 15.58
CA ILE A 221 -18.06 11.04 16.93
C ILE A 221 -17.96 12.54 17.24
N LEU A 222 -16.79 13.16 17.03
CA LEU A 222 -16.59 14.59 17.25
C LEU A 222 -17.61 15.43 16.45
N LEU A 223 -17.77 15.12 15.19
CA LEU A 223 -18.70 15.82 14.31
C LEU A 223 -20.16 15.60 14.70
N ALA A 224 -20.53 14.41 15.19
CA ALA A 224 -21.86 14.13 15.72
C ALA A 224 -22.13 14.93 16.99
N VAL A 225 -21.14 15.06 17.88
CA VAL A 225 -21.25 15.90 19.09
C VAL A 225 -21.43 17.36 18.70
N PHE A 226 -20.65 17.89 17.74
CA PHE A 226 -20.85 19.26 17.25
C PHE A 226 -22.25 19.46 16.66
N THR A 227 -22.73 18.49 15.87
CA THR A 227 -24.09 18.55 15.32
C THR A 227 -25.14 18.64 16.42
N LEU A 228 -25.00 17.84 17.49
CA LEU A 228 -25.89 17.88 18.64
C LEU A 228 -25.80 19.23 19.36
N VAL A 229 -24.61 19.75 19.63
CA VAL A 229 -24.41 21.07 20.26
C VAL A 229 -25.07 22.16 19.44
N PHE A 230 -24.88 22.19 18.15
CA PHE A 230 -25.49 23.20 17.27
C PHE A 230 -27.01 23.05 17.17
N LEU A 231 -27.51 21.81 17.23
CA LEU A 231 -28.96 21.59 17.32
C LEU A 231 -29.55 22.23 18.60
N VAL A 232 -28.89 22.03 19.74
CA VAL A 232 -29.31 22.65 21.02
C VAL A 232 -29.21 24.17 20.90
N VAL A 233 -28.13 24.72 20.35
CA VAL A 233 -27.97 26.17 20.13
C VAL A 233 -29.09 26.71 19.26
N CYS A 234 -29.40 26.07 18.13
CA CYS A 234 -30.50 26.51 17.27
C CYS A 234 -31.86 26.48 17.95
N ILE A 235 -32.16 25.39 18.69
CA ILE A 235 -33.44 25.27 19.44
C ILE A 235 -33.56 26.38 20.47
N THR A 236 -32.50 26.71 21.21
CA THR A 236 -32.51 27.77 22.21
C THR A 236 -32.53 29.17 21.60
N LEU A 237 -32.03 29.33 20.40
CA LEU A 237 -32.00 30.60 19.69
C LEU A 237 -33.40 31.09 19.30
N LYS A 238 -34.32 30.18 18.98
CA LYS A 238 -35.69 30.53 18.57
C LYS A 238 -36.44 31.30 19.66
N PRO A 239 -36.61 30.81 20.93
CA PRO A 239 -37.27 31.59 21.98
C PRO A 239 -36.52 32.87 22.33
N MET A 240 -35.18 32.92 22.20
CA MET A 240 -34.45 34.16 22.42
C MET A 240 -34.73 35.20 21.30
N ALA A 241 -34.86 34.77 20.07
CA ALA A 241 -35.25 35.63 18.95
C ALA A 241 -36.68 36.17 19.15
N ASP A 242 -37.62 35.31 19.51
CA ASP A 242 -39.01 35.70 19.79
C ASP A 242 -39.07 36.73 20.93
N TYR A 243 -38.28 36.54 22.01
CA TYR A 243 -38.20 37.50 23.12
C TYR A 243 -37.59 38.85 22.67
N SER A 244 -36.66 38.86 21.76
CA SER A 244 -36.09 40.11 21.19
C SER A 244 -36.94 40.76 20.09
N GLY A 245 -38.10 40.19 19.78
CA GLY A 245 -39.01 40.68 18.75
C GLY A 245 -38.57 40.33 17.32
N THR A 246 -37.62 39.40 17.17
CA THR A 246 -37.15 38.90 15.87
C THR A 246 -37.93 37.67 15.47
N THR A 247 -38.62 37.70 14.33
CA THR A 247 -39.29 36.53 13.78
C THR A 247 -38.34 35.74 12.88
N ILE A 248 -37.98 34.51 13.25
CA ILE A 248 -37.17 33.59 12.44
C ILE A 248 -38.10 32.62 11.71
N THR A 249 -38.08 32.62 10.38
CA THR A 249 -38.81 31.65 9.57
C THR A 249 -38.16 30.25 9.69
N ILE A 250 -38.95 29.20 9.42
CA ILE A 250 -38.45 27.81 9.46
C ILE A 250 -37.28 27.62 8.43
N ALA A 251 -37.40 28.24 7.27
CA ALA A 251 -36.35 28.22 6.25
C ALA A 251 -35.03 28.85 6.75
N ALA A 252 -35.12 30.01 7.40
CA ALA A 252 -33.96 30.67 8.00
C ALA A 252 -33.35 29.82 9.14
N PHE A 253 -34.18 29.19 9.95
CA PHE A 253 -33.77 28.32 11.05
C PHE A 253 -33.02 27.07 10.51
N LEU A 254 -33.59 26.35 9.53
CA LEU A 254 -32.94 25.19 8.92
C LEU A 254 -31.65 25.55 8.16
N SER A 255 -31.67 26.69 7.49
CA SER A 255 -30.45 27.22 6.80
C SER A 255 -29.36 27.53 7.82
N LEU A 256 -29.67 28.19 8.92
CA LEU A 256 -28.75 28.46 10.01
C LEU A 256 -28.16 27.18 10.54
N PHE A 257 -29.00 26.21 10.88
CA PHE A 257 -28.57 24.93 11.42
C PHE A 257 -27.63 24.20 10.49
N VAL A 258 -27.96 24.09 9.18
CA VAL A 258 -27.11 23.43 8.19
C VAL A 258 -25.79 24.17 7.96
N CYS A 259 -25.77 25.49 8.06
CA CYS A 259 -24.55 26.29 7.97
C CYS A 259 -23.63 26.17 9.18
N LEU A 260 -24.20 25.88 10.37
CA LEU A 260 -23.43 25.73 11.60
C LEU A 260 -22.78 24.35 11.74
N ILE A 261 -23.45 23.29 11.27
CA ILE A 261 -22.90 21.95 11.32
C ILE A 261 -21.75 21.79 10.28
N PRO A 262 -20.73 21.00 10.59
CA PRO A 262 -19.54 20.86 9.74
C PRO A 262 -19.80 19.98 8.50
N THR A 263 -20.68 20.45 7.61
CA THR A 263 -21.13 19.73 6.41
C THR A 263 -20.00 19.46 5.42
N THR A 264 -19.05 20.38 5.30
CA THR A 264 -17.94 20.29 4.34
C THR A 264 -17.09 19.05 4.61
N ILE A 265 -16.59 18.87 5.83
CA ILE A 265 -15.81 17.68 6.16
C ILE A 265 -16.68 16.42 6.24
N GLY A 266 -17.92 16.56 6.73
CA GLY A 266 -18.88 15.46 6.76
C GLY A 266 -19.14 14.85 5.38
N GLY A 267 -19.21 15.67 4.34
CA GLY A 267 -19.38 15.24 2.94
C GLY A 267 -18.11 14.67 2.30
N LEU A 268 -16.92 15.08 2.76
CA LEU A 268 -15.65 14.69 2.12
C LEU A 268 -14.91 13.56 2.86
N LEU A 269 -15.26 13.26 4.11
CA LEU A 269 -14.52 12.31 4.96
C LEU A 269 -14.39 10.92 4.33
N SER A 270 -15.48 10.38 3.81
CA SER A 270 -15.51 9.09 3.12
C SER A 270 -14.66 9.12 1.85
N ALA A 271 -14.76 10.18 1.06
CA ALA A 271 -14.00 10.34 -0.19
C ALA A 271 -12.49 10.37 0.05
N ILE A 272 -12.03 11.02 1.14
CA ILE A 272 -10.61 11.06 1.53
C ILE A 272 -10.08 9.66 1.82
N GLY A 273 -10.82 8.85 2.59
CA GLY A 273 -10.41 7.49 2.94
C GLY A 273 -10.32 6.57 1.71
N ILE A 274 -11.30 6.64 0.80
CA ILE A 274 -11.31 5.88 -0.45
C ILE A 274 -10.13 6.30 -1.35
N ALA A 275 -9.88 7.61 -1.46
CA ALA A 275 -8.77 8.14 -2.25
C ALA A 275 -7.40 7.71 -1.69
N GLY A 276 -7.28 7.47 -0.39
CA GLY A 276 -6.07 6.89 0.21
C GLY A 276 -5.78 5.48 -0.30
N MET A 277 -6.80 4.62 -0.33
CA MET A 277 -6.67 3.25 -0.87
C MET A 277 -6.38 3.25 -2.38
N ASP A 278 -7.05 4.12 -3.16
CA ASP A 278 -6.78 4.29 -4.60
C ASP A 278 -5.30 4.68 -4.86
N ARG A 279 -4.74 5.56 -4.03
CA ARG A 279 -3.32 5.94 -4.14
C ARG A 279 -2.36 4.80 -3.82
N ALA A 280 -2.65 4.00 -2.79
CA ALA A 280 -1.84 2.82 -2.47
C ALA A 280 -1.85 1.81 -3.62
N LEU A 281 -3.02 1.59 -4.22
CA LEU A 281 -3.17 0.69 -5.36
C LEU A 281 -2.43 1.21 -6.61
N ARG A 282 -2.43 2.53 -6.87
CA ARG A 282 -1.63 3.16 -7.95
C ARG A 282 -0.13 3.07 -7.72
N ALA A 283 0.29 2.91 -6.48
CA ALA A 283 1.66 2.61 -6.10
C ALA A 283 1.96 1.10 -6.12
N ASN A 284 1.12 0.29 -6.79
CA ASN A 284 1.22 -1.17 -6.85
C ASN A 284 1.19 -1.85 -5.46
N VAL A 285 0.47 -1.27 -4.51
CA VAL A 285 0.28 -1.83 -3.18
C VAL A 285 -1.20 -2.10 -2.94
N ILE A 286 -1.54 -3.37 -2.76
CA ILE A 286 -2.89 -3.79 -2.41
C ILE A 286 -3.05 -3.69 -0.91
N THR A 287 -4.13 -3.06 -0.47
CA THR A 287 -4.44 -2.91 0.94
C THR A 287 -5.76 -3.60 1.27
N LYS A 288 -5.77 -4.42 2.31
CA LYS A 288 -7.00 -5.09 2.78
C LYS A 288 -7.99 -4.12 3.45
N SER A 289 -7.52 -2.95 3.89
CA SER A 289 -8.39 -1.94 4.50
C SER A 289 -7.78 -0.54 4.44
N GLY A 290 -8.62 0.49 4.44
CA GLY A 290 -8.17 1.88 4.59
C GLY A 290 -7.47 2.14 5.92
N LYS A 291 -7.79 1.35 6.97
CA LYS A 291 -7.11 1.39 8.26
C LYS A 291 -5.62 1.06 8.13
N ALA A 292 -5.26 0.07 7.32
CA ALA A 292 -3.86 -0.29 7.12
C ALA A 292 -3.06 0.87 6.50
N VAL A 293 -3.63 1.57 5.49
CA VAL A 293 -2.99 2.74 4.87
C VAL A 293 -2.81 3.87 5.88
N GLU A 294 -3.82 4.14 6.70
CA GLU A 294 -3.75 5.18 7.73
C GLU A 294 -2.70 4.85 8.79
N THR A 295 -2.73 3.62 9.30
CA THR A 295 -1.76 3.15 10.31
C THR A 295 -0.33 3.21 9.79
N ALA A 296 -0.12 2.96 8.49
CA ALA A 296 1.20 3.08 7.86
C ALA A 296 1.78 4.50 7.96
N GLY A 297 0.92 5.52 7.97
CA GLY A 297 1.35 6.91 8.18
C GLY A 297 1.92 7.21 9.56
N ASP A 298 1.54 6.43 10.57
CA ASP A 298 1.93 6.62 11.96
C ASP A 298 2.94 5.56 12.46
N VAL A 299 3.52 4.75 11.57
CA VAL A 299 4.52 3.73 11.92
C VAL A 299 5.75 4.36 12.55
N ASP A 300 6.16 3.82 13.71
CA ASP A 300 7.36 4.22 14.44
C ASP A 300 8.55 3.31 14.13
N THR A 301 8.31 2.00 13.95
CA THR A 301 9.36 1.00 13.74
C THR A 301 9.03 0.11 12.56
N LEU A 302 10.00 -0.09 11.67
CA LEU A 302 9.93 -0.99 10.55
C LEU A 302 10.86 -2.17 10.75
N LEU A 303 10.31 -3.39 10.81
CA LEU A 303 11.04 -4.64 10.75
C LEU A 303 11.17 -5.10 9.31
N LEU A 304 12.38 -5.42 8.91
CA LEU A 304 12.72 -5.89 7.57
C LEU A 304 13.43 -7.23 7.67
N ASP A 305 12.94 -8.22 6.94
CA ASP A 305 13.73 -9.42 6.73
C ASP A 305 14.98 -9.08 5.88
N LYS A 306 16.08 -9.80 6.07
CA LYS A 306 17.29 -9.59 5.28
C LYS A 306 17.11 -10.07 3.85
N THR A 307 16.76 -11.36 3.73
CA THR A 307 16.77 -12.11 2.47
C THR A 307 15.59 -11.71 1.59
N GLY A 308 15.83 -11.42 0.31
CA GLY A 308 14.77 -10.97 -0.61
C GLY A 308 14.29 -9.54 -0.37
N THR A 309 14.46 -9.00 0.85
CA THR A 309 14.02 -7.66 1.25
C THR A 309 15.16 -6.64 1.16
N ILE A 310 16.19 -6.72 1.98
CA ILE A 310 17.37 -5.83 1.94
C ILE A 310 18.35 -6.28 0.87
N THR A 311 18.50 -7.59 0.69
CA THR A 311 19.35 -8.20 -0.33
C THR A 311 18.51 -8.74 -1.49
N ILE A 312 19.17 -9.04 -2.62
CA ILE A 312 18.49 -9.60 -3.81
C ILE A 312 17.95 -11.02 -3.56
N GLY A 313 18.36 -11.63 -2.44
CA GLY A 313 17.88 -12.93 -1.99
C GLY A 313 18.76 -14.10 -2.42
N ASN A 314 19.58 -13.95 -3.46
CA ASN A 314 20.51 -14.97 -3.91
C ASN A 314 21.93 -14.51 -3.62
N ARG A 315 22.73 -15.38 -3.00
CA ARG A 315 24.16 -15.16 -2.85
C ARG A 315 24.83 -15.25 -4.21
N LYS A 316 25.73 -14.33 -4.51
CA LYS A 316 26.54 -14.36 -5.73
C LYS A 316 28.00 -14.58 -5.41
N ALA A 317 28.68 -15.33 -6.25
CA ALA A 317 30.15 -15.46 -6.21
C ALA A 317 30.76 -14.09 -6.54
N THR A 318 31.67 -13.64 -5.67
CA THR A 318 32.32 -12.32 -5.77
C THR A 318 33.83 -12.44 -5.92
N ALA A 319 34.44 -13.49 -5.38
CA ALA A 319 35.87 -13.71 -5.49
C ALA A 319 36.24 -15.20 -5.42
N PHE A 320 37.41 -15.55 -5.98
CA PHE A 320 38.05 -16.85 -5.89
C PHE A 320 39.37 -16.71 -5.14
N HIS A 321 39.54 -17.52 -4.09
CA HIS A 321 40.72 -17.55 -3.23
C HIS A 321 41.39 -18.93 -3.33
N PRO A 322 42.33 -19.13 -4.31
CA PRO A 322 43.07 -20.39 -4.43
C PRO A 322 44.07 -20.54 -3.28
N VAL A 323 44.46 -21.77 -2.97
CA VAL A 323 45.67 -22.03 -2.16
C VAL A 323 46.93 -21.65 -2.94
N LYS A 324 48.05 -21.34 -2.24
CA LYS A 324 49.27 -20.84 -2.85
C LYS A 324 49.84 -21.75 -3.94
N GLU A 325 49.61 -23.04 -3.85
CA GLU A 325 50.11 -24.05 -4.76
C GLU A 325 49.36 -24.09 -6.11
N ILE A 326 48.16 -23.52 -6.18
CA ILE A 326 47.27 -23.53 -7.34
C ILE A 326 47.12 -22.11 -7.90
N PRO A 327 47.52 -21.87 -9.16
CA PRO A 327 47.30 -20.59 -9.81
C PRO A 327 45.80 -20.27 -9.93
N LEU A 328 45.45 -18.98 -9.96
CA LEU A 328 44.06 -18.52 -10.00
C LEU A 328 43.26 -19.13 -11.14
N ARG A 329 43.82 -19.12 -12.37
CA ARG A 329 43.10 -19.59 -13.55
C ARG A 329 42.70 -21.08 -13.50
N PRO A 330 43.59 -22.04 -13.17
CA PRO A 330 43.20 -23.43 -12.94
C PRO A 330 42.17 -23.59 -11.81
N PHE A 331 42.28 -22.81 -10.74
CA PHE A 331 41.31 -22.86 -9.66
C PHE A 331 39.91 -22.44 -10.13
N VAL A 332 39.82 -21.37 -10.92
CA VAL A 332 38.52 -20.91 -11.47
C VAL A 332 37.93 -21.96 -12.42
N GLU A 333 38.72 -22.63 -13.21
CA GLU A 333 38.27 -23.74 -14.06
C GLU A 333 37.70 -24.89 -13.23
N ILE A 334 38.38 -25.29 -12.15
CA ILE A 334 37.89 -26.28 -11.17
C ILE A 334 36.55 -25.85 -10.55
N CYS A 335 36.43 -24.60 -10.13
CA CYS A 335 35.20 -24.05 -9.55
C CYS A 335 34.04 -24.08 -10.55
N MET A 336 34.29 -23.70 -11.80
CA MET A 336 33.31 -23.75 -12.87
C MET A 336 32.89 -25.19 -13.19
N LEU A 337 33.82 -26.14 -13.27
CA LEU A 337 33.53 -27.56 -13.48
C LEU A 337 32.65 -28.14 -12.40
N SER A 338 32.92 -27.84 -11.11
CA SER A 338 32.13 -28.28 -9.98
C SER A 338 30.72 -27.69 -9.96
N SER A 339 30.47 -26.62 -10.73
CA SER A 339 29.20 -25.88 -10.75
C SER A 339 28.40 -26.05 -12.05
N LEU A 340 28.91 -26.80 -13.04
CA LEU A 340 28.24 -26.96 -14.34
C LEU A 340 26.87 -27.60 -14.29
N ALA A 341 26.66 -28.45 -13.33
CA ALA A 341 25.38 -29.14 -13.09
C ALA A 341 24.62 -28.63 -11.87
N ASP A 342 25.06 -27.50 -11.34
CA ASP A 342 24.44 -26.84 -10.21
C ASP A 342 23.50 -25.75 -10.74
N ASP A 343 22.22 -26.09 -10.83
CA ASP A 343 21.16 -25.18 -11.30
C ASP A 343 20.80 -24.10 -10.29
N THR A 344 21.39 -24.12 -9.10
CA THR A 344 21.15 -23.09 -8.08
C THR A 344 21.67 -21.72 -8.54
N PRO A 345 21.09 -20.63 -8.05
CA PRO A 345 21.59 -19.28 -8.32
C PRO A 345 23.07 -19.10 -7.95
N GLU A 346 23.51 -19.72 -6.88
CA GLU A 346 24.90 -19.76 -6.43
C GLU A 346 25.81 -20.43 -7.49
N GLY A 347 25.42 -21.61 -7.97
CA GLY A 347 26.15 -22.35 -8.99
C GLY A 347 26.26 -21.55 -10.30
N LYS A 348 25.16 -20.95 -10.74
CA LYS A 348 25.13 -20.08 -11.93
C LYS A 348 26.04 -18.86 -11.77
N SER A 349 26.07 -18.26 -10.57
CA SER A 349 26.91 -17.09 -10.29
C SER A 349 28.42 -17.41 -10.32
N ILE A 350 28.80 -18.62 -9.90
CA ILE A 350 30.20 -19.09 -9.98
C ILE A 350 30.64 -19.18 -11.45
N ILE A 351 29.76 -19.70 -12.31
CA ILE A 351 30.03 -19.78 -13.77
C ILE A 351 30.09 -18.38 -14.39
N GLU A 352 29.19 -17.48 -13.97
CA GLU A 352 29.18 -16.10 -14.48
C GLU A 352 30.47 -15.37 -14.11
N LEU A 353 30.89 -15.43 -12.84
CA LEU A 353 32.13 -14.84 -12.36
C LEU A 353 33.37 -15.42 -13.10
N GLY A 354 33.38 -16.73 -13.35
CA GLY A 354 34.46 -17.38 -14.11
C GLY A 354 34.53 -16.90 -15.56
N ARG A 355 33.39 -16.65 -16.21
CA ARG A 355 33.32 -16.04 -17.57
C ARG A 355 33.83 -14.61 -17.57
N GLU A 356 33.51 -13.81 -16.57
CA GLU A 356 34.02 -12.44 -16.41
C GLU A 356 35.54 -12.42 -16.27
N GLN A 357 36.15 -13.47 -15.69
CA GLN A 357 37.60 -13.65 -15.61
C GLN A 357 38.22 -14.23 -16.90
N GLY A 358 37.46 -14.35 -17.99
CA GLY A 358 37.91 -14.71 -19.30
C GLY A 358 38.00 -16.22 -19.60
N ILE A 359 37.38 -17.08 -18.81
CA ILE A 359 37.32 -18.53 -19.05
C ILE A 359 36.14 -18.85 -19.98
N ARG A 360 36.43 -19.50 -21.11
CA ARG A 360 35.42 -19.83 -22.13
C ARG A 360 34.78 -21.20 -21.84
N MET A 361 33.47 -21.24 -21.79
CA MET A 361 32.69 -22.47 -21.57
C MET A 361 32.91 -23.58 -22.59
N HIS A 362 33.24 -23.24 -23.86
CA HIS A 362 33.42 -24.23 -24.92
C HIS A 362 34.60 -25.19 -24.67
N THR A 363 35.62 -24.73 -23.96
CA THR A 363 36.77 -25.56 -23.56
C THR A 363 36.37 -26.55 -22.44
N LEU A 364 35.50 -26.16 -21.53
CA LEU A 364 35.05 -26.98 -20.40
C LEU A 364 34.01 -28.03 -20.82
N GLN A 365 33.10 -27.70 -21.75
CA GLN A 365 32.07 -28.62 -22.25
C GLN A 365 32.60 -29.84 -22.99
N THR A 366 33.81 -29.77 -23.56
CA THR A 366 34.45 -30.92 -24.19
C THR A 366 34.93 -31.95 -23.17
N GLU A 367 35.25 -31.54 -21.95
CA GLU A 367 35.69 -32.39 -20.86
C GLU A 367 34.51 -33.06 -20.10
N THR A 368 33.27 -32.52 -20.28
CA THR A 368 32.10 -32.97 -19.51
C THR A 368 31.30 -34.12 -20.15
N LYS A 369 31.62 -34.58 -21.34
CA LYS A 369 30.95 -35.76 -21.92
C LYS A 369 31.28 -37.03 -21.14
N GLY A 370 30.31 -37.44 -20.25
CA GLY A 370 30.41 -38.66 -19.46
C GLY A 370 30.98 -38.46 -18.05
N VAL A 371 30.82 -37.32 -17.49
CA VAL A 371 31.11 -36.94 -16.11
C VAL A 371 29.97 -37.43 -15.19
N HIS A 372 30.34 -37.98 -14.04
CA HIS A 372 29.35 -38.31 -13.00
C HIS A 372 29.13 -37.12 -12.08
N ILE A 373 27.89 -36.64 -12.04
CA ILE A 373 27.48 -35.47 -11.25
C ILE A 373 27.06 -35.90 -9.88
N ILE A 374 27.52 -35.20 -8.84
CA ILE A 374 27.12 -35.40 -7.47
C ILE A 374 26.27 -34.15 -7.07
N PRO A 375 24.93 -34.32 -6.96
CA PRO A 375 24.05 -33.21 -6.58
C PRO A 375 24.26 -32.87 -5.10
N PHE A 376 23.94 -31.62 -4.77
CA PHE A 376 23.92 -31.16 -3.37
C PHE A 376 22.84 -31.92 -2.57
N THR A 377 23.19 -32.39 -1.38
CA THR A 377 22.22 -32.90 -0.41
C THR A 377 22.40 -32.20 0.92
N ALA A 378 21.32 -32.06 1.70
CA ALA A 378 21.36 -31.46 3.03
C ALA A 378 22.18 -32.28 4.03
N GLU A 379 22.30 -33.60 3.77
CA GLU A 379 23.07 -34.56 4.59
C GLU A 379 24.57 -34.38 4.35
N THR A 380 25.00 -34.39 3.09
CA THR A 380 26.43 -34.27 2.73
C THR A 380 26.94 -32.86 2.74
N LYS A 381 26.06 -31.86 2.58
CA LYS A 381 26.37 -30.43 2.46
C LYS A 381 27.46 -30.10 1.44
N CYS A 382 27.60 -30.96 0.44
CA CYS A 382 28.54 -30.76 -0.66
C CYS A 382 27.95 -31.25 -1.99
N SER A 383 28.49 -30.72 -3.07
CA SER A 383 28.20 -31.11 -4.46
C SER A 383 29.49 -31.23 -5.24
N GLY A 384 29.44 -31.76 -6.44
CA GLY A 384 30.67 -31.84 -7.27
C GLY A 384 30.53 -32.71 -8.49
N VAL A 385 31.68 -33.06 -9.04
CA VAL A 385 31.77 -33.86 -10.26
C VAL A 385 32.94 -34.88 -10.15
N ASP A 386 32.76 -36.06 -10.74
CA ASP A 386 33.84 -37.04 -10.98
C ASP A 386 34.15 -37.03 -12.49
N LEU A 387 35.39 -36.67 -12.83
CA LEU A 387 35.86 -36.61 -14.20
C LEU A 387 36.30 -38.02 -14.69
N LYS A 388 36.38 -38.18 -16.01
CA LYS A 388 36.74 -39.48 -16.62
C LYS A 388 38.16 -39.97 -16.31
N ASP A 389 39.07 -39.05 -16.02
CA ASP A 389 40.42 -39.33 -15.60
C ASP A 389 40.56 -39.81 -14.16
N GLY A 390 39.42 -39.88 -13.44
CA GLY A 390 39.35 -40.27 -12.02
C GLY A 390 39.49 -39.07 -11.08
N THR A 391 39.61 -37.86 -11.58
CA THR A 391 39.67 -36.65 -10.74
C THR A 391 38.31 -36.36 -10.10
N GLN A 392 38.27 -36.24 -8.78
CA GLN A 392 37.10 -35.93 -7.99
C GLN A 392 37.13 -34.48 -7.53
N ILE A 393 36.17 -33.68 -7.94
CA ILE A 393 36.02 -32.28 -7.49
C ILE A 393 34.81 -32.19 -6.59
N ARG A 394 34.95 -31.60 -5.38
CA ARG A 394 33.88 -31.34 -4.46
C ARG A 394 33.91 -29.90 -3.99
N LYS A 395 32.71 -29.29 -3.90
CA LYS A 395 32.52 -27.98 -3.28
C LYS A 395 31.44 -28.06 -2.21
N GLY A 396 31.61 -27.35 -1.11
CA GLY A 396 30.61 -27.39 -0.05
C GLY A 396 30.95 -26.52 1.16
N ALA A 397 30.15 -26.68 2.22
CA ALA A 397 30.36 -26.00 3.48
C ALA A 397 31.71 -26.43 4.11
N PHE A 398 32.30 -25.49 4.85
CA PHE A 398 33.59 -25.70 5.52
C PHE A 398 33.67 -27.00 6.28
N ASP A 399 32.70 -27.27 7.17
CA ASP A 399 32.71 -28.47 8.02
C ASP A 399 32.63 -29.74 7.19
N ALA A 400 31.85 -29.79 6.12
CA ALA A 400 31.70 -30.93 5.25
C ALA A 400 33.00 -31.27 4.51
N ILE A 401 33.63 -30.26 3.88
CA ILE A 401 34.87 -30.43 3.14
C ILE A 401 36.04 -30.74 4.10
N ARG A 402 36.07 -30.10 5.29
CA ARG A 402 37.08 -30.40 6.32
C ARG A 402 37.01 -31.87 6.77
N SER A 403 35.82 -32.35 7.05
CA SER A 403 35.62 -33.78 7.42
C SER A 403 36.07 -34.72 6.31
N LEU A 404 35.77 -34.38 5.05
CA LEU A 404 36.12 -35.19 3.88
C LEU A 404 37.65 -35.22 3.64
N THR A 405 38.33 -34.11 3.84
CA THR A 405 39.76 -33.96 3.73
C THR A 405 40.52 -34.70 4.85
N GLN A 406 40.05 -34.54 6.09
CA GLN A 406 40.64 -35.20 7.25
C GLN A 406 40.44 -36.73 7.24
N ALA A 407 39.28 -37.21 6.77
CA ALA A 407 39.04 -38.66 6.61
C ALA A 407 40.00 -39.29 5.59
N ALA A 408 40.50 -38.54 4.64
CA ALA A 408 41.50 -38.97 3.68
C ALA A 408 42.96 -38.81 4.16
N GLY A 409 43.17 -38.31 5.37
CA GLY A 409 44.49 -38.16 5.97
C GLY A 409 45.25 -36.91 5.47
N HIS A 410 44.54 -35.94 4.88
CA HIS A 410 45.15 -34.67 4.45
C HIS A 410 44.91 -33.55 5.50
N ASP A 411 45.95 -32.73 5.70
CA ASP A 411 45.85 -31.55 6.54
C ASP A 411 45.05 -30.44 5.85
N PHE A 412 44.29 -29.69 6.66
CA PHE A 412 43.56 -28.51 6.17
C PHE A 412 44.46 -27.28 6.24
N PRO A 413 44.76 -26.57 5.12
CA PRO A 413 45.72 -25.47 5.09
C PRO A 413 45.26 -24.29 5.98
N GLN A 414 46.19 -23.76 6.79
CA GLN A 414 45.90 -22.62 7.70
C GLN A 414 45.49 -21.38 6.88
N GLU A 415 46.08 -21.15 5.70
CA GLU A 415 45.69 -20.03 4.85
C GLU A 415 44.25 -20.12 4.34
N THR A 416 43.69 -21.32 4.22
CA THR A 416 42.31 -21.53 3.85
C THR A 416 41.39 -21.20 5.06
N GLU A 417 41.79 -21.58 6.28
CA GLU A 417 41.06 -21.20 7.49
C GLU A 417 41.04 -19.68 7.69
N ASP A 418 42.19 -19.02 7.46
CA ASP A 418 42.29 -17.56 7.53
C ASP A 418 41.39 -16.87 6.48
N ALA A 419 41.35 -17.40 5.25
CA ALA A 419 40.47 -16.92 4.19
C ALA A 419 39.00 -17.08 4.57
N ILE A 420 38.62 -18.26 5.12
CA ILE A 420 37.26 -18.54 5.60
C ILE A 420 36.84 -17.56 6.70
N GLN A 421 37.72 -17.33 7.68
CA GLN A 421 37.47 -16.37 8.76
C GLN A 421 37.30 -14.94 8.23
N ASN A 422 38.14 -14.52 7.30
CA ASN A 422 38.05 -13.21 6.65
C ASN A 422 36.72 -13.05 5.87
N ILE A 423 36.38 -14.04 5.05
CA ILE A 423 35.14 -14.03 4.25
C ILE A 423 33.93 -13.95 5.20
N SER A 424 33.89 -14.83 6.21
CA SER A 424 32.80 -14.84 7.20
C SER A 424 32.73 -13.54 8.02
N GLY A 425 33.88 -12.98 8.40
CA GLY A 425 33.96 -11.70 9.12
C GLY A 425 33.48 -10.50 8.31
N ASN A 426 33.61 -10.59 6.98
CA ASN A 426 33.09 -9.59 6.04
C ASN A 426 31.67 -9.87 5.55
N GLY A 427 30.95 -10.78 6.20
CA GLY A 427 29.56 -11.09 5.87
C GLY A 427 29.37 -11.98 4.66
N GLY A 428 30.44 -12.55 4.11
CA GLY A 428 30.39 -13.51 3.01
C GLY A 428 30.17 -14.96 3.50
N THR A 429 29.79 -15.83 2.59
CA THR A 429 29.69 -17.28 2.82
C THR A 429 30.82 -17.96 2.07
N PRO A 430 31.75 -18.62 2.77
CA PRO A 430 32.81 -19.37 2.12
C PRO A 430 32.29 -20.73 1.64
N LEU A 431 32.51 -21.04 0.35
CA LEU A 431 32.37 -22.39 -0.20
C LEU A 431 33.77 -22.96 -0.44
N VAL A 432 34.12 -24.02 0.27
CA VAL A 432 35.41 -24.68 0.13
C VAL A 432 35.37 -25.64 -1.05
N VAL A 433 36.45 -25.62 -1.85
CA VAL A 433 36.63 -26.52 -3.00
C VAL A 433 37.80 -27.44 -2.75
N CYS A 434 37.62 -28.74 -2.98
CA CYS A 434 38.70 -29.72 -2.92
C CYS A 434 38.76 -30.56 -4.21
N VAL A 435 39.96 -31.01 -4.55
CA VAL A 435 40.26 -31.91 -5.68
C VAL A 435 40.97 -33.13 -5.12
N ASN A 436 40.46 -34.33 -5.42
CA ASN A 436 40.97 -35.59 -4.86
C ASN A 436 41.18 -35.50 -3.34
N GLN A 437 40.19 -34.93 -2.65
CA GLN A 437 40.16 -34.74 -1.19
C GLN A 437 41.24 -33.79 -0.61
N LYS A 438 42.00 -33.06 -1.48
CA LYS A 438 42.89 -31.99 -1.06
C LYS A 438 42.25 -30.64 -1.31
N VAL A 439 42.34 -29.71 -0.35
CA VAL A 439 41.83 -28.37 -0.49
C VAL A 439 42.48 -27.64 -1.63
N ALA A 440 41.70 -27.09 -2.54
CA ALA A 440 42.15 -26.31 -3.69
C ALA A 440 41.96 -24.80 -3.45
N GLY A 441 41.01 -24.39 -2.63
CA GLY A 441 40.73 -23.00 -2.32
C GLY A 441 39.31 -22.75 -1.85
N VAL A 442 38.90 -21.47 -1.81
CA VAL A 442 37.60 -21.02 -1.34
C VAL A 442 36.95 -20.11 -2.38
N ILE A 443 35.67 -20.31 -2.62
CA ILE A 443 34.81 -19.37 -3.35
C ILE A 443 34.11 -18.49 -2.34
N GLU A 444 34.20 -17.19 -2.53
CA GLU A 444 33.49 -16.21 -1.71
C GLU A 444 32.12 -15.92 -2.33
N LEU A 445 31.06 -16.21 -1.57
CA LEU A 445 29.70 -15.82 -1.92
C LEU A 445 29.28 -14.64 -1.03
N GLN A 446 28.67 -13.64 -1.59
CA GLN A 446 28.12 -12.51 -0.85
C GLN A 446 26.65 -12.28 -1.16
N ASP A 447 25.92 -11.84 -0.15
CA ASP A 447 24.59 -11.27 -0.31
C ASP A 447 24.70 -9.90 -0.96
N ILE A 448 24.04 -9.71 -2.10
CA ILE A 448 24.05 -8.41 -2.79
C ILE A 448 22.95 -7.54 -2.24
N ILE A 449 23.35 -6.44 -1.61
CA ILE A 449 22.43 -5.40 -1.13
C ILE A 449 21.80 -4.69 -2.33
N LYS A 450 20.50 -4.50 -2.29
CA LYS A 450 19.76 -3.80 -3.36
C LYS A 450 20.29 -2.37 -3.54
N PRO A 451 20.53 -1.91 -4.77
CA PRO A 451 21.05 -0.57 -5.02
C PRO A 451 20.10 0.51 -4.53
N GLY A 452 20.66 1.59 -3.94
CA GLY A 452 19.89 2.76 -3.46
C GLY A 452 19.13 2.54 -2.15
N ILE A 453 19.29 1.40 -1.47
CA ILE A 453 18.54 1.11 -0.23
C ILE A 453 18.97 2.01 0.94
N GLU A 454 20.25 2.39 1.01
CA GLU A 454 20.79 3.27 2.06
C GLU A 454 20.12 4.64 2.05
N GLU A 455 20.02 5.28 0.88
CA GLU A 455 19.35 6.58 0.72
C GLU A 455 17.85 6.50 1.13
N ARG A 456 17.23 5.36 0.86
CA ARG A 456 15.83 5.13 1.20
C ARG A 456 15.62 4.93 2.70
N PHE A 457 16.52 4.23 3.39
CA PHE A 457 16.48 4.13 4.85
C PHE A 457 16.78 5.47 5.52
N GLU A 458 17.70 6.27 4.97
CA GLU A 458 17.91 7.64 5.44
C GLU A 458 16.63 8.50 5.32
N ARG A 459 15.88 8.32 4.24
CA ARG A 459 14.59 9.01 4.06
C ARG A 459 13.54 8.56 5.08
N LEU A 460 13.44 7.26 5.41
CA LEU A 460 12.58 6.75 6.48
C LEU A 460 12.97 7.34 7.85
N ARG A 461 14.26 7.40 8.12
CA ARG A 461 14.78 8.01 9.36
C ARG A 461 14.40 9.48 9.47
N LYS A 462 14.50 10.25 8.39
CA LYS A 462 14.02 11.65 8.33
C LYS A 462 12.50 11.77 8.56
N MET A 463 11.74 10.74 8.26
CA MET A 463 10.30 10.67 8.56
C MET A 463 9.99 10.21 9.99
N GLY A 464 11.00 9.89 10.79
CA GLY A 464 10.86 9.43 12.17
C GLY A 464 10.63 7.92 12.31
N VAL A 465 10.85 7.13 11.26
CA VAL A 465 10.69 5.66 11.29
C VAL A 465 12.04 5.02 11.58
N LYS A 466 12.12 4.23 12.65
CA LYS A 466 13.29 3.39 12.98
C LYS A 466 13.25 2.13 12.10
N THR A 467 14.39 1.80 11.47
CA THR A 467 14.56 0.60 10.66
C THR A 467 15.34 -0.49 11.41
N VAL A 468 14.82 -1.71 11.41
CA VAL A 468 15.43 -2.85 12.13
C VAL A 468 15.50 -4.05 11.19
N MET A 469 16.70 -4.52 10.89
CA MET A 469 16.93 -5.73 10.11
C MET A 469 16.81 -6.96 11.00
N VAL A 470 16.13 -7.99 10.52
CA VAL A 470 16.03 -9.29 11.18
C VAL A 470 16.62 -10.37 10.28
N THR A 471 17.50 -11.19 10.81
CA THR A 471 18.18 -12.26 10.04
C THR A 471 18.53 -13.45 10.92
N GLY A 472 18.54 -14.65 10.33
CA GLY A 472 19.07 -15.86 10.95
C GLY A 472 20.60 -15.96 10.91
N ASP A 473 21.31 -14.99 10.29
CA ASP A 473 22.76 -14.98 10.21
C ASP A 473 23.40 -14.75 11.60
N ASN A 474 24.69 -15.10 11.70
CA ASN A 474 25.48 -14.78 12.88
C ASN A 474 25.65 -13.26 13.08
N PRO A 475 25.96 -12.80 14.31
CA PRO A 475 26.05 -11.37 14.64
C PRO A 475 27.03 -10.59 13.79
N LEU A 476 28.14 -11.16 13.37
CA LEU A 476 29.17 -10.47 12.56
C LEU A 476 28.66 -10.17 11.15
N THR A 477 28.08 -11.16 10.50
CA THR A 477 27.45 -11.01 9.18
C THR A 477 26.28 -10.02 9.22
N ALA A 478 25.42 -10.14 10.24
CA ALA A 478 24.29 -9.24 10.43
C ALA A 478 24.76 -7.80 10.63
N GLN A 479 25.76 -7.56 11.45
CA GLN A 479 26.34 -6.23 11.70
C GLN A 479 26.94 -5.61 10.42
N TYR A 480 27.66 -6.42 9.64
CA TYR A 480 28.24 -5.96 8.36
C TYR A 480 27.15 -5.51 7.38
N ILE A 481 26.13 -6.34 7.18
CA ILE A 481 25.02 -6.04 6.27
C ILE A 481 24.21 -4.85 6.76
N ALA A 482 23.91 -4.78 8.07
CA ALA A 482 23.17 -3.68 8.69
C ALA A 482 23.87 -2.34 8.48
N LYS A 483 25.19 -2.30 8.72
CA LYS A 483 26.01 -1.10 8.50
C LYS A 483 26.05 -0.69 7.04
N LYS A 484 26.23 -1.65 6.13
CA LYS A 484 26.32 -1.39 4.69
C LYS A 484 24.98 -0.99 4.07
N ALA A 485 23.86 -1.53 4.57
CA ALA A 485 22.52 -1.15 4.17
C ALA A 485 22.04 0.16 4.82
N GLY A 486 22.67 0.60 5.91
CA GLY A 486 22.30 1.83 6.62
C GLY A 486 21.06 1.69 7.52
N VAL A 487 20.71 0.48 8.00
CA VAL A 487 19.63 0.29 8.98
C VAL A 487 20.05 0.77 10.37
N ASP A 488 19.06 1.13 11.21
CA ASP A 488 19.32 1.71 12.54
C ASP A 488 19.69 0.65 13.58
N ASP A 489 19.19 -0.59 13.39
CA ASP A 489 19.38 -1.68 14.35
C ASP A 489 19.26 -3.04 13.66
N PHE A 490 19.68 -4.14 14.30
CA PHE A 490 19.52 -5.47 13.74
C PHE A 490 19.31 -6.54 14.83
N ILE A 491 18.70 -7.64 14.45
CA ILE A 491 18.53 -8.84 15.26
C ILE A 491 19.16 -10.00 14.48
N ALA A 492 20.23 -10.58 15.03
CA ALA A 492 20.94 -11.73 14.47
C ALA A 492 20.43 -13.03 15.07
N GLU A 493 20.72 -14.17 14.43
CA GLU A 493 20.33 -15.52 14.86
C GLU A 493 18.83 -15.65 15.20
N ALA A 494 18.02 -14.81 14.56
CA ALA A 494 16.60 -14.66 14.85
C ALA A 494 15.81 -15.90 14.40
N LYS A 495 15.00 -16.42 15.33
CA LYS A 495 13.96 -17.40 15.05
C LYS A 495 12.64 -16.68 14.73
N PRO A 496 11.67 -17.33 14.10
CA PRO A 496 10.35 -16.73 13.83
C PRO A 496 9.68 -16.14 15.07
N GLU A 497 9.87 -16.77 16.24
CA GLU A 497 9.33 -16.32 17.52
C GLU A 497 9.96 -14.98 17.98
N ASP A 498 11.23 -14.76 17.68
CA ASP A 498 11.94 -13.54 18.08
C ASP A 498 11.41 -12.33 17.32
N LYS A 499 11.02 -12.51 16.04
CA LYS A 499 10.33 -11.48 15.24
C LYS A 499 9.02 -11.06 15.93
N MET A 500 8.19 -12.01 16.33
CA MET A 500 6.93 -11.73 17.03
C MET A 500 7.14 -11.06 18.40
N ASN A 501 8.12 -11.56 19.18
CA ASN A 501 8.42 -11.02 20.50
C ASN A 501 8.91 -9.58 20.42
N TYR A 502 9.71 -9.26 19.41
CA TYR A 502 10.14 -7.89 19.16
C TYR A 502 8.94 -6.98 18.85
N ILE A 503 8.05 -7.40 17.94
CA ILE A 503 6.84 -6.65 17.59
C ILE A 503 5.99 -6.40 18.83
N ARG A 504 5.71 -7.43 19.63
CA ARG A 504 4.91 -7.30 20.85
C ARG A 504 5.55 -6.35 21.88
N ARG A 505 6.87 -6.38 22.00
CA ARG A 505 7.60 -5.48 22.92
C ARG A 505 7.46 -4.03 22.49
N GLU A 506 7.64 -3.71 21.22
CA GLU A 506 7.48 -2.35 20.69
C GLU A 506 6.00 -1.89 20.80
N GLN A 507 5.04 -2.79 20.52
CA GLN A 507 3.62 -2.49 20.70
C GLN A 507 3.24 -2.25 22.17
N ALA A 508 3.81 -3.00 23.09
CA ALA A 508 3.62 -2.78 24.55
C ALA A 508 4.20 -1.44 25.01
N ALA A 509 5.21 -0.92 24.30
CA ALA A 509 5.76 0.42 24.51
C ALA A 509 4.94 1.54 23.83
N GLY A 510 3.78 1.20 23.25
CA GLY A 510 2.89 2.15 22.58
C GLY A 510 3.29 2.52 21.15
N LYS A 511 4.26 1.82 20.55
CA LYS A 511 4.73 2.09 19.19
C LYS A 511 3.96 1.27 18.15
N LEU A 512 3.79 1.85 16.96
CA LEU A 512 3.23 1.18 15.81
C LEU A 512 4.35 0.54 14.98
N VAL A 513 4.20 -0.75 14.74
CA VAL A 513 5.21 -1.56 14.06
C VAL A 513 4.72 -1.98 12.68
N ALA A 514 5.53 -1.72 11.66
CA ALA A 514 5.40 -2.34 10.35
C ALA A 514 6.38 -3.52 10.22
N MET A 515 5.94 -4.58 9.55
CA MET A 515 6.76 -5.73 9.19
C MET A 515 6.65 -5.97 7.70
N MET A 516 7.78 -6.21 7.03
CA MET A 516 7.84 -6.62 5.64
C MET A 516 8.59 -7.94 5.52
N GLY A 517 8.01 -8.89 4.77
CA GLY A 517 8.57 -10.21 4.58
C GLY A 517 7.87 -11.00 3.47
N ASP A 518 8.47 -12.09 3.03
CA ASP A 518 8.00 -12.92 1.92
C ASP A 518 7.86 -14.42 2.27
N GLY A 519 8.49 -14.87 3.35
CA GLY A 519 8.49 -16.27 3.74
C GLY A 519 7.29 -16.73 4.58
N THR A 520 7.04 -18.04 4.58
CA THR A 520 6.07 -18.67 5.50
C THR A 520 6.43 -18.41 6.96
N ASN A 521 7.72 -18.31 7.26
CA ASN A 521 8.23 -18.03 8.60
C ASN A 521 7.89 -16.59 9.06
N ASP A 522 7.58 -15.69 8.12
CA ASP A 522 7.19 -14.30 8.40
C ASP A 522 5.69 -14.15 8.66
N ALA A 523 4.86 -15.10 8.22
CA ALA A 523 3.42 -14.99 8.32
C ALA A 523 2.91 -14.66 9.73
N PRO A 524 3.40 -15.28 10.83
CA PRO A 524 2.97 -14.91 12.18
C PRO A 524 3.35 -13.47 12.55
N ALA A 525 4.53 -13.00 12.16
CA ALA A 525 5.01 -11.65 12.42
C ALA A 525 4.25 -10.60 11.57
N LEU A 526 3.96 -10.92 10.30
CA LEU A 526 3.11 -10.09 9.43
C LEU A 526 1.70 -9.91 9.98
N ALA A 527 1.11 -10.99 10.52
CA ALA A 527 -0.21 -10.94 11.16
C ALA A 527 -0.21 -10.16 12.49
N GLN A 528 0.87 -10.23 13.27
CA GLN A 528 1.01 -9.52 14.54
C GLN A 528 1.27 -8.02 14.36
N ALA A 529 1.98 -7.64 13.31
CA ALA A 529 2.34 -6.24 13.03
C ALA A 529 1.10 -5.35 12.80
N ASN A 530 1.19 -4.08 13.18
CA ASN A 530 0.14 -3.09 12.88
C ASN A 530 -0.02 -2.91 11.36
N VAL A 531 1.09 -2.96 10.64
CA VAL A 531 1.16 -2.96 9.17
C VAL A 531 2.02 -4.12 8.73
N GLY A 532 1.42 -5.20 8.24
CA GLY A 532 2.10 -6.35 7.66
C GLY A 532 2.07 -6.26 6.14
N VAL A 533 3.23 -6.11 5.52
CA VAL A 533 3.38 -6.02 4.05
C VAL A 533 4.03 -7.30 3.55
N ALA A 534 3.25 -8.12 2.86
CA ALA A 534 3.77 -9.30 2.17
C ALA A 534 4.24 -8.91 0.76
N MET A 535 5.30 -9.53 0.30
CA MET A 535 5.72 -9.40 -1.10
C MET A 535 4.88 -10.29 -2.01
N ASN A 536 4.66 -9.88 -3.25
CA ASN A 536 3.95 -10.72 -4.23
C ASN A 536 4.74 -11.99 -4.57
N SER A 537 6.07 -11.94 -4.51
CA SER A 537 6.94 -13.13 -4.63
C SER A 537 6.80 -14.10 -3.47
N GLY A 538 6.28 -13.66 -2.34
CA GLY A 538 6.18 -14.44 -1.12
C GLY A 538 5.14 -15.56 -1.17
N THR A 539 5.19 -16.43 -0.16
CA THR A 539 4.28 -17.55 -0.03
C THR A 539 2.83 -17.10 0.15
N GLN A 540 1.87 -17.97 -0.19
CA GLN A 540 0.45 -17.69 0.01
C GLN A 540 0.13 -17.41 1.49
N ALA A 541 0.80 -18.10 2.42
CA ALA A 541 0.64 -17.87 3.85
C ALA A 541 1.04 -16.44 4.26
N ALA A 542 2.15 -15.93 3.73
CA ALA A 542 2.59 -14.56 3.97
C ALA A 542 1.60 -13.54 3.40
N LYS A 543 1.12 -13.74 2.17
CA LYS A 543 0.12 -12.87 1.52
C LYS A 543 -1.21 -12.84 2.30
N GLU A 544 -1.63 -13.97 2.85
CA GLU A 544 -2.86 -14.06 3.67
C GLU A 544 -2.69 -13.41 5.05
N ALA A 545 -1.53 -13.53 5.66
CA ALA A 545 -1.23 -12.96 6.97
C ALA A 545 -1.08 -11.42 6.93
N GLY A 546 -0.42 -10.88 5.91
CA GLY A 546 -0.25 -9.45 5.75
C GLY A 546 -1.56 -8.70 5.53
N ASN A 547 -1.65 -7.46 5.97
CA ASN A 547 -2.78 -6.56 5.66
C ASN A 547 -2.53 -5.69 4.43
N MET A 548 -1.35 -5.78 3.83
CA MET A 548 -0.96 -5.22 2.54
C MET A 548 -0.16 -6.24 1.74
N VAL A 549 -0.17 -6.09 0.41
CA VAL A 549 0.68 -6.85 -0.51
C VAL A 549 1.36 -5.88 -1.47
N ASP A 550 2.69 -5.92 -1.51
CA ASP A 550 3.50 -5.19 -2.48
C ASP A 550 3.62 -6.02 -3.76
N LEU A 551 3.13 -5.48 -4.88
CA LEU A 551 3.15 -6.15 -6.17
C LEU A 551 4.51 -6.06 -6.87
N ASP A 552 5.31 -5.03 -6.58
CA ASP A 552 6.59 -4.76 -7.23
C ASP A 552 7.73 -5.60 -6.63
N ASN A 553 7.50 -6.31 -5.52
CA ASN A 553 8.54 -7.01 -4.77
C ASN A 553 9.72 -6.08 -4.37
N ASP A 554 9.42 -4.81 -4.14
CA ASP A 554 10.40 -3.80 -3.75
C ASP A 554 10.25 -3.46 -2.26
N PRO A 555 11.15 -3.89 -1.38
CA PRO A 555 11.07 -3.62 0.06
C PRO A 555 11.07 -2.14 0.38
N THR A 556 11.51 -1.32 -0.55
CA THR A 556 11.51 0.14 -0.40
C THR A 556 10.14 0.76 -0.66
N LYS A 557 9.21 -0.03 -1.17
CA LYS A 557 7.80 0.34 -1.39
C LYS A 557 7.11 0.79 -0.11
N LEU A 558 7.57 0.30 1.04
CA LEU A 558 7.07 0.75 2.33
C LEU A 558 7.27 2.26 2.55
N ILE A 559 8.30 2.87 1.97
CA ILE A 559 8.48 4.34 2.01
C ILE A 559 7.28 5.02 1.36
N GLU A 560 6.89 4.56 0.17
CA GLU A 560 5.73 5.09 -0.55
C GLU A 560 4.45 4.86 0.25
N ILE A 561 4.30 3.68 0.87
CA ILE A 561 3.16 3.34 1.73
C ILE A 561 3.08 4.31 2.93
N VAL A 562 4.18 4.54 3.62
CA VAL A 562 4.27 5.48 4.75
C VAL A 562 3.95 6.90 4.29
N GLU A 563 4.48 7.33 3.15
CA GLU A 563 4.19 8.65 2.58
C GLU A 563 2.71 8.81 2.20
N ILE A 564 2.11 7.79 1.61
CA ILE A 564 0.67 7.78 1.28
C ILE A 564 -0.16 7.85 2.56
N GLY A 565 0.21 7.09 3.60
CA GLY A 565 -0.44 7.13 4.91
C GLY A 565 -0.33 8.52 5.56
N LYS A 566 0.87 9.09 5.61
CA LYS A 566 1.10 10.46 6.12
C LYS A 566 0.32 11.50 5.30
N GLN A 567 0.29 11.36 3.97
CA GLN A 567 -0.49 12.23 3.10
C GLN A 567 -1.99 12.12 3.38
N LEU A 568 -2.49 10.91 3.66
CA LEU A 568 -3.90 10.67 4.02
C LEU A 568 -4.26 11.38 5.32
N LEU A 569 -3.47 11.18 6.38
CA LEU A 569 -3.64 11.83 7.67
C LEU A 569 -3.58 13.35 7.57
N MET A 570 -2.60 13.88 6.84
CA MET A 570 -2.47 15.31 6.58
C MET A 570 -3.67 15.89 5.83
N THR A 571 -4.12 15.21 4.78
CA THR A 571 -5.26 15.67 3.98
C THR A 571 -6.51 15.77 4.83
N ARG A 572 -6.74 14.77 5.68
CA ARG A 572 -7.86 14.76 6.63
C ARG A 572 -7.76 15.90 7.63
N GLY A 573 -6.62 16.04 8.31
CA GLY A 573 -6.38 17.12 9.28
C GLY A 573 -6.51 18.51 8.64
N THR A 574 -5.97 18.69 7.46
CA THR A 574 -6.02 19.96 6.71
C THR A 574 -7.46 20.35 6.33
N LEU A 575 -8.23 19.40 5.77
CA LEU A 575 -9.62 19.67 5.39
C LEU A 575 -10.52 19.84 6.60
N THR A 576 -10.24 19.18 7.72
CA THR A 576 -10.92 19.40 9.00
C THR A 576 -10.65 20.81 9.52
N THR A 577 -9.38 21.25 9.50
CA THR A 577 -8.99 22.61 9.90
C THR A 577 -9.68 23.67 9.04
N PHE A 578 -9.66 23.46 7.72
CA PHE A 578 -10.34 24.35 6.78
C PHE A 578 -11.86 24.41 7.09
N SER A 579 -12.52 23.25 7.26
CA SER A 579 -13.95 23.17 7.52
C SER A 579 -14.34 23.91 8.80
N ILE A 580 -13.63 23.66 9.91
CA ILE A 580 -13.92 24.33 11.18
C ILE A 580 -13.75 25.85 11.04
N ALA A 581 -12.65 26.31 10.43
CA ALA A 581 -12.42 27.74 10.23
C ALA A 581 -13.49 28.38 9.32
N ASN A 582 -13.88 27.68 8.25
CA ASN A 582 -14.95 28.06 7.34
C ASN A 582 -16.31 28.15 8.04
N ASP A 583 -16.63 27.19 8.91
CA ASP A 583 -17.91 27.19 9.63
C ASP A 583 -17.96 28.33 10.65
N VAL A 584 -16.87 28.60 11.39
CA VAL A 584 -16.76 29.76 12.30
C VAL A 584 -16.96 31.08 11.55
N ALA A 585 -16.38 31.24 10.36
CA ALA A 585 -16.51 32.47 9.59
C ALA A 585 -17.95 32.78 9.15
N LYS A 586 -18.79 31.77 8.94
CA LYS A 586 -20.20 31.93 8.58
C LYS A 586 -21.04 32.54 9.69
N TYR A 587 -20.63 32.45 10.95
CA TYR A 587 -21.32 33.13 12.06
C TYR A 587 -21.36 34.65 11.86
N PHE A 588 -20.29 35.22 11.30
CA PHE A 588 -20.22 36.66 11.01
C PHE A 588 -21.11 37.09 9.83
N ALA A 589 -21.59 36.14 9.03
CA ALA A 589 -22.60 36.42 8.01
C ALA A 589 -24.02 36.33 8.58
N ILE A 590 -24.33 35.23 9.28
CA ILE A 590 -25.72 34.82 9.62
C ILE A 590 -26.22 35.49 10.88
N ILE A 591 -25.40 35.54 11.96
CA ILE A 591 -25.86 36.10 13.25
C ILE A 591 -26.20 37.60 13.17
N PRO A 592 -25.31 38.46 12.59
CA PRO A 592 -25.68 39.86 12.41
C PRO A 592 -26.89 40.01 11.51
N ALA A 593 -27.01 39.27 10.42
CA ALA A 593 -28.15 39.32 9.53
C ALA A 593 -29.47 39.04 10.23
N LEU A 594 -29.52 38.06 11.13
CA LEU A 594 -30.75 37.70 11.85
C LEU A 594 -31.17 38.72 12.92
N PHE A 595 -30.20 39.30 13.62
CA PHE A 595 -30.50 40.06 14.86
C PHE A 595 -30.22 41.57 14.75
N MET A 596 -29.59 42.05 13.69
CA MET A 596 -29.20 43.45 13.56
C MET A 596 -30.38 44.43 13.62
N VAL A 597 -31.58 44.00 13.19
CA VAL A 597 -32.80 44.80 13.27
C VAL A 597 -33.26 44.99 14.71
N SER A 598 -33.23 43.91 15.52
CA SER A 598 -33.69 43.93 16.92
C SER A 598 -32.58 44.36 17.89
N VAL A 599 -31.33 44.10 17.56
CA VAL A 599 -30.15 44.44 18.38
C VAL A 599 -29.14 45.16 17.49
N PRO A 600 -29.28 46.50 17.26
CA PRO A 600 -28.46 47.25 16.34
C PRO A 600 -26.94 47.18 16.60
N GLN A 601 -26.55 46.92 17.85
CA GLN A 601 -25.15 46.78 18.23
C GLN A 601 -24.44 45.60 17.49
N LEU A 602 -25.19 44.57 17.11
CA LEU A 602 -24.67 43.44 16.33
C LEU A 602 -24.31 43.84 14.89
N GLY A 603 -24.72 45.02 14.43
CA GLY A 603 -24.25 45.59 13.18
C GLY A 603 -22.72 45.77 13.08
N ALA A 604 -22.05 45.93 14.23
CA ALA A 604 -20.60 45.96 14.30
C ALA A 604 -19.95 44.61 13.87
N LEU A 605 -20.68 43.50 13.93
CA LEU A 605 -20.23 42.18 13.49
C LEU A 605 -20.54 41.92 12.00
N ASN A 606 -21.30 42.77 11.34
CA ASN A 606 -21.58 42.68 9.89
C ASN A 606 -20.37 43.16 9.06
N ILE A 607 -19.23 42.50 9.27
CA ILE A 607 -17.97 42.82 8.61
C ILE A 607 -18.09 42.64 7.09
N MET A 608 -18.92 41.73 6.63
CA MET A 608 -19.16 41.48 5.21
C MET A 608 -20.03 42.51 4.53
N GLY A 609 -20.80 43.33 5.28
CA GLY A 609 -21.70 44.33 4.75
C GLY A 609 -22.74 43.74 3.78
N LEU A 610 -23.47 42.71 4.23
CA LEU A 610 -24.45 41.96 3.43
C LEU A 610 -25.75 42.79 3.26
N HIS A 611 -26.46 42.57 2.11
CA HIS A 611 -27.58 43.42 1.69
C HIS A 611 -28.82 43.32 2.59
N SER A 612 -29.24 42.09 2.88
CA SER A 612 -30.43 41.81 3.68
C SER A 612 -30.26 40.52 4.51
N PRO A 613 -31.08 40.27 5.53
CA PRO A 613 -31.06 38.97 6.26
C PRO A 613 -31.28 37.77 5.34
N GLU A 614 -32.20 37.87 4.39
CA GLU A 614 -32.56 36.81 3.46
C GLU A 614 -31.41 36.55 2.48
N SER A 615 -30.83 37.63 1.90
CA SER A 615 -29.68 37.54 1.01
C SER A 615 -28.46 36.93 1.73
N ALA A 616 -28.18 37.34 2.96
CA ALA A 616 -27.06 36.86 3.74
C ALA A 616 -27.16 35.36 4.03
N ILE A 617 -28.31 34.86 4.46
CA ILE A 617 -28.55 33.46 4.74
C ILE A 617 -28.47 32.64 3.46
N LEU A 618 -29.15 33.08 2.39
CA LEU A 618 -29.15 32.40 1.10
C LEU A 618 -27.73 32.28 0.55
N SER A 619 -26.95 33.38 0.59
CA SER A 619 -25.57 33.41 0.13
C SER A 619 -24.67 32.50 0.94
N ALA A 620 -24.86 32.40 2.25
CA ALA A 620 -24.12 31.47 3.11
C ALA A 620 -24.44 30.01 2.77
N VAL A 621 -25.70 29.67 2.49
CA VAL A 621 -26.12 28.31 2.13
C VAL A 621 -25.60 27.94 0.73
N ILE A 622 -25.66 28.86 -0.24
CA ILE A 622 -25.07 28.68 -1.58
C ILE A 622 -23.57 28.44 -1.47
N PHE A 623 -22.86 29.28 -0.71
CA PHE A 623 -21.43 29.11 -0.50
C PHE A 623 -21.12 27.75 0.12
N ASN A 624 -21.90 27.31 1.11
CA ASN A 624 -21.75 26.02 1.75
C ASN A 624 -21.92 24.84 0.77
N ALA A 625 -22.84 24.96 -0.18
CA ALA A 625 -23.03 23.98 -1.23
C ALA A 625 -21.83 23.96 -2.22
N LEU A 626 -21.33 25.12 -2.63
CA LEU A 626 -20.28 25.24 -3.65
C LEU A 626 -18.88 24.88 -3.13
N ILE A 627 -18.60 25.04 -1.84
CA ILE A 627 -17.28 24.75 -1.28
C ILE A 627 -16.99 23.23 -1.30
N ILE A 628 -18.00 22.37 -1.21
CA ILE A 628 -17.84 20.92 -1.27
C ILE A 628 -17.20 20.48 -2.60
N PRO A 629 -17.83 20.78 -3.78
CA PRO A 629 -17.22 20.41 -5.07
C PRO A 629 -15.88 21.10 -5.32
N ALA A 630 -15.67 22.32 -4.81
CA ALA A 630 -14.38 23.02 -4.93
C ALA A 630 -13.25 22.28 -4.20
N LEU A 631 -13.54 21.57 -3.12
CA LEU A 631 -12.56 20.81 -2.34
C LEU A 631 -12.41 19.33 -2.77
N ILE A 632 -13.28 18.81 -3.65
CA ILE A 632 -13.16 17.44 -4.17
C ILE A 632 -11.77 17.16 -4.77
N PRO A 633 -11.20 18.01 -5.64
CA PRO A 633 -9.87 17.77 -6.20
C PRO A 633 -8.79 17.64 -5.11
N LEU A 634 -8.87 18.45 -4.06
CA LEU A 634 -7.94 18.39 -2.92
C LEU A 634 -8.13 17.12 -2.10
N ALA A 635 -9.37 16.70 -1.86
CA ALA A 635 -9.68 15.45 -1.15
C ALA A 635 -9.16 14.21 -1.90
N LEU A 636 -9.35 14.18 -3.24
CA LEU A 636 -8.94 13.05 -4.08
C LEU A 636 -7.43 13.00 -4.33
N LYS A 637 -6.80 14.15 -4.63
CA LYS A 637 -5.35 14.24 -4.88
C LYS A 637 -4.54 14.16 -3.59
N GLY A 638 -5.08 14.66 -2.50
CA GLY A 638 -4.42 14.81 -1.20
C GLY A 638 -3.46 16.01 -1.15
N VAL A 639 -3.14 16.41 0.07
CA VAL A 639 -2.14 17.45 0.36
C VAL A 639 -0.75 16.83 0.29
N ALA A 640 0.16 17.43 -0.48
CA ALA A 640 1.52 16.90 -0.62
C ALA A 640 2.26 16.87 0.72
N TYR A 641 2.72 15.69 1.10
CA TYR A 641 3.58 15.51 2.27
C TYR A 641 4.96 16.12 2.01
N LYS A 642 5.47 16.88 2.99
CA LYS A 642 6.85 17.39 3.01
C LYS A 642 7.47 17.02 4.35
N PRO A 643 8.63 16.35 4.39
CA PRO A 643 9.29 15.95 5.63
C PRO A 643 10.03 17.13 6.30
N ILE A 644 9.26 18.13 6.77
CA ILE A 644 9.78 19.37 7.40
C ILE A 644 9.62 19.37 8.93
N GLY A 645 9.26 18.24 9.52
CA GLY A 645 8.96 18.11 10.94
C GLY A 645 7.51 18.49 11.31
N ALA A 646 6.98 17.86 12.36
CA ALA A 646 5.58 17.98 12.75
C ALA A 646 5.14 19.41 13.06
N SER A 647 5.94 20.16 13.82
CA SER A 647 5.62 21.54 14.23
C SER A 647 5.59 22.52 13.06
N ALA A 648 6.54 22.42 12.11
CA ALA A 648 6.57 23.26 10.93
C ALA A 648 5.40 22.95 10.00
N LEU A 649 5.04 21.67 9.89
CA LEU A 649 3.93 21.19 9.11
C LEU A 649 2.58 21.68 9.66
N LEU A 650 2.40 21.58 11.00
CA LEU A 650 1.21 22.09 11.69
C LEU A 650 1.06 23.60 11.48
N ARG A 651 2.13 24.36 11.70
CA ARG A 651 2.14 25.83 11.49
C ARG A 651 1.76 26.19 10.05
N ARG A 652 2.34 25.50 9.07
CA ARG A 652 2.02 25.71 7.65
C ARG A 652 0.56 25.42 7.35
N ASN A 653 0.02 24.31 7.85
CA ASN A 653 -1.37 23.92 7.63
C ASN A 653 -2.35 24.90 8.29
N LEU A 654 -2.08 25.34 9.51
CA LEU A 654 -2.87 26.38 10.18
C LEU A 654 -2.85 27.70 9.40
N LEU A 655 -1.69 28.13 8.89
CA LEU A 655 -1.61 29.37 8.13
C LEU A 655 -2.32 29.27 6.78
N ILE A 656 -2.13 28.20 6.02
CA ILE A 656 -2.72 28.10 4.67
C ILE A 656 -4.21 27.77 4.75
N TYR A 657 -4.56 26.73 5.50
CA TYR A 657 -5.92 26.17 5.50
C TYR A 657 -6.80 26.73 6.62
N GLY A 658 -6.22 27.07 7.78
CA GLY A 658 -6.95 27.75 8.85
C GLY A 658 -7.29 29.18 8.45
N VAL A 659 -6.29 29.98 8.09
CA VAL A 659 -6.52 31.36 7.64
C VAL A 659 -7.26 31.39 6.31
N GLY A 660 -6.91 30.51 5.37
CA GLY A 660 -7.64 30.37 4.10
C GLY A 660 -9.09 29.97 4.30
N GLY A 661 -9.38 29.02 5.21
CA GLY A 661 -10.72 28.63 5.59
C GLY A 661 -11.52 29.76 6.24
N LEU A 662 -10.84 30.63 6.99
CA LEU A 662 -11.46 31.82 7.59
C LEU A 662 -11.80 32.89 6.53
N ILE A 663 -10.87 33.17 5.61
CA ILE A 663 -11.04 34.23 4.59
C ILE A 663 -12.01 33.81 3.47
N ALA A 664 -12.00 32.54 3.07
CA ALA A 664 -12.78 32.05 1.94
C ALA A 664 -14.29 32.36 2.05
N PRO A 665 -14.97 32.18 3.21
CA PRO A 665 -16.38 32.58 3.37
C PRO A 665 -16.60 34.08 3.29
N PHE A 666 -15.69 34.91 3.85
CA PHE A 666 -15.82 36.37 3.77
C PHE A 666 -15.86 36.85 2.33
N VAL A 667 -14.98 36.33 1.49
CA VAL A 667 -14.93 36.67 0.08
C VAL A 667 -16.06 36.00 -0.70
N GLY A 668 -16.24 34.69 -0.50
CA GLY A 668 -17.19 33.89 -1.27
C GLY A 668 -18.65 34.27 -0.99
N ILE A 669 -19.04 34.42 0.29
CA ILE A 669 -20.40 34.83 0.67
C ILE A 669 -20.67 36.24 0.15
N LYS A 670 -19.72 37.18 0.28
CA LYS A 670 -19.90 38.55 -0.23
C LYS A 670 -20.07 38.58 -1.75
N LEU A 671 -19.30 37.83 -2.51
CA LEU A 671 -19.45 37.74 -3.97
C LEU A 671 -20.82 37.16 -4.35
N ILE A 672 -21.29 36.16 -3.65
CA ILE A 672 -22.60 35.55 -3.88
C ILE A 672 -23.71 36.53 -3.47
N ASP A 673 -23.58 37.26 -2.35
CA ASP A 673 -24.50 38.26 -1.88
C ASP A 673 -24.70 39.39 -2.90
N LEU A 674 -23.63 39.83 -3.55
CA LEU A 674 -23.70 40.81 -4.64
C LEU A 674 -24.52 40.31 -5.85
N LEU A 675 -24.49 39.00 -6.12
CA LEU A 675 -25.29 38.40 -7.19
C LEU A 675 -26.75 38.20 -6.75
N VAL A 676 -26.95 37.64 -5.54
CA VAL A 676 -28.27 37.38 -4.97
C VAL A 676 -29.04 38.63 -4.70
N GLY A 677 -28.38 39.71 -4.20
CA GLY A 677 -28.98 41.01 -3.97
C GLY A 677 -29.52 41.74 -5.21
N LEU A 678 -29.23 41.25 -6.43
CA LEU A 678 -29.86 41.72 -7.66
C LEU A 678 -31.26 41.13 -7.88
N PHE A 679 -31.60 40.05 -7.16
CA PHE A 679 -32.83 39.27 -7.35
C PHE A 679 -33.72 39.19 -6.08
N VAL A 680 -33.13 39.46 -4.91
CA VAL A 680 -33.76 39.48 -3.59
C VAL A 680 -33.68 40.90 -3.05
#